data_f3e1cc86a3aeb584f130ca62d00f728f
#
_entry.id   f3e1cc86a3aeb584f130ca62d00f728f
#
_cell.length_a   1.000
_cell.length_b   1.000
_cell.length_c   1.000
_cell.angle_alpha   90.00
_cell.angle_beta   90.00
_cell.angle_gamma   90.00
#
_symmetry.space_group_name_H-M   'P 1'
#
loop_
_entity.id
_entity.type
_entity.pdbx_description
1 polymer ?
#
loop_
_entity_poly.entity_id
_entity_poly.type
_entity_poly.pdbx_seq_one_letter_code
_entity_poly.pdbx_strand_id
1 'polypeptide(L)'
;MLDPRVMAVVIRRREDRVPEDKTLEISVFEPGPERVRVGFGGARDYPFGWDRVTILERPAPVPLGSNVRLFVDGSEKEATEAYLFTGPPEVGSWWHVLTGAGRWNAYSADRVAVLPNAPVTPGSRDVLTYWRTVAEKLTGDSGVLLRNHQSLNFIHAESALTRILEQTPIESRPDDEMPLPVYPFRTNISQSDAVLNALRYPISVIDGPPGTGKTQTILNIIASVICRPGATVGVVSFSNSAVDNVFEKLSKEGFGMVAANLGNADKRDEFFAGQGSRNAVVDTMLRAGSAPVPDAADELDKVNRRLAEMQKQDRLRAELRHQLHGYQLEQRHFQSFFDRGEVPNVDDLPLLRRYSAGKLLDFIDATDPRWSRDGGLGRMVEIVNRYFKYRALRKVDAGDIDVVLRIERLYYEKKIAELAQKIEQLSKALAGKRFDALSADQARLSRQLLEDALRARYDALPRTVYTKQYRQRFAQFAHDYPLILSTCHSLQNSIGRSSLLDYLIIDEASQVDLVTVAPVLACARNLIVVGDLEQLQPVTKDLADAPAAPDSVFDYRRSVLSSIIDRYGDQMPRVMLREHYRCDPDIIEFCNRKFYAGKLIPYTRSATKFAPMTVVRTAPGNHMRNIHGNEDPKSKGRSNEREIDVIQNEVLPWISADIPPHEVGVTTPYRRQADKVTDALIDSIESDTVHKFQGREKDAVVMTTVLDDTRSGRAALEFADDPKLINVAVSRAMRLFVLVTHPSELPKSRHLRDLIGYIRYRDPDNAVVDSDVVSIFDLLYTDRARRQRTHPKIGWGRTEFPSEDIALTMLEGVLTEPGYSHLAIHPQVSLQHVFPRDLARLDDQHREFIRRRASFDFLLYNRITNTNMCAIEVDGFAAHEADPAQLTRDALKNEICHRYDFELLRLRTTGSNEAARVRRFLDRLP
;
A
#
# COMPACT_ATOMS: atom_id res chain seq x y z
N MET A 1 -36.30 -54.07 -1.50
CA MET A 1 -35.52 -52.80 -1.49
C MET A 1 -34.13 -53.14 -1.97
N LEU A 2 -33.59 -52.44 -2.93
CA LEU A 2 -32.24 -52.69 -3.42
C LEU A 2 -31.22 -52.33 -2.35
N ASP A 3 -30.09 -53.08 -2.28
CA ASP A 3 -29.01 -52.75 -1.33
C ASP A 3 -28.12 -51.64 -1.93
N PRO A 4 -28.12 -50.46 -1.30
CA PRO A 4 -27.29 -49.33 -1.78
C PRO A 4 -25.78 -49.61 -1.75
N ARG A 5 -25.31 -50.65 -1.07
CA ARG A 5 -23.90 -51.03 -0.96
C ARG A 5 -23.42 -51.83 -2.16
N VAL A 6 -24.36 -52.41 -2.93
CA VAL A 6 -24.04 -53.42 -3.96
C VAL A 6 -24.28 -52.90 -5.37
N MET A 7 -25.32 -52.10 -5.56
CA MET A 7 -25.68 -51.62 -6.89
C MET A 7 -26.27 -50.20 -6.89
N ALA A 8 -26.11 -49.53 -8.03
CA ALA A 8 -26.80 -48.27 -8.35
C ALA A 8 -27.60 -48.44 -9.63
N VAL A 9 -28.88 -48.07 -9.59
CA VAL A 9 -29.81 -48.15 -10.74
C VAL A 9 -30.06 -46.75 -11.25
N VAL A 10 -29.45 -46.44 -12.39
CA VAL A 10 -29.54 -45.13 -13.04
C VAL A 10 -30.56 -45.16 -14.16
N ILE A 11 -31.54 -44.26 -14.10
CA ILE A 11 -32.68 -44.23 -15.04
C ILE A 11 -32.68 -42.91 -15.81
N ARG A 12 -32.79 -43.01 -17.16
CA ARG A 12 -33.05 -41.87 -18.04
C ARG A 12 -34.56 -41.84 -18.39
N ARG A 13 -35.32 -40.95 -17.82
CA ARG A 13 -36.79 -40.92 -18.01
C ARG A 13 -37.23 -40.54 -19.41
N ARG A 14 -36.44 -39.68 -20.11
CA ARG A 14 -36.65 -39.31 -21.53
C ARG A 14 -35.27 -39.11 -22.17
N GLU A 15 -35.19 -39.20 -23.50
CA GLU A 15 -33.91 -39.05 -24.24
C GLU A 15 -33.23 -37.70 -24.02
N ASP A 16 -34.02 -36.65 -23.79
CA ASP A 16 -33.58 -35.27 -23.55
C ASP A 16 -33.22 -34.97 -22.10
N ARG A 17 -33.37 -35.93 -21.17
CA ARG A 17 -33.10 -35.74 -19.73
C ARG A 17 -31.80 -36.38 -19.28
N VAL A 18 -31.14 -35.73 -18.33
CA VAL A 18 -29.95 -36.26 -17.64
C VAL A 18 -30.30 -37.51 -16.88
N PRO A 19 -29.48 -38.59 -16.95
CA PRO A 19 -29.64 -39.79 -16.13
C PRO A 19 -29.66 -39.45 -14.62
N GLU A 20 -30.51 -40.15 -13.86
CA GLU A 20 -30.63 -39.94 -12.40
C GLU A 20 -30.55 -41.31 -11.70
N ASP A 21 -29.78 -41.41 -10.62
CA ASP A 21 -29.78 -42.56 -9.74
C ASP A 21 -31.09 -42.61 -8.95
N LYS A 22 -31.81 -43.70 -9.12
CA LYS A 22 -33.12 -43.95 -8.47
C LYS A 22 -33.11 -45.10 -7.47
N THR A 23 -31.94 -45.69 -7.20
CA THR A 23 -31.79 -46.88 -6.32
C THR A 23 -32.57 -46.78 -5.04
N LEU A 24 -32.49 -45.64 -4.37
CA LEU A 24 -33.11 -45.42 -3.05
C LEU A 24 -34.63 -45.16 -3.12
N GLU A 25 -35.14 -44.85 -4.28
CA GLU A 25 -36.57 -44.62 -4.52
C GLU A 25 -37.30 -45.90 -4.98
N ILE A 26 -36.54 -46.93 -5.40
CA ILE A 26 -37.08 -48.14 -5.98
C ILE A 26 -37.56 -49.12 -4.89
N SER A 27 -38.86 -49.43 -4.93
CA SER A 27 -39.51 -50.41 -4.07
C SER A 27 -39.65 -51.77 -4.72
N VAL A 28 -39.83 -51.81 -6.07
CA VAL A 28 -39.96 -53.01 -6.88
C VAL A 28 -38.98 -52.90 -8.04
N PHE A 29 -38.15 -53.97 -8.26
CA PHE A 29 -37.19 -54.04 -9.35
C PHE A 29 -37.20 -55.47 -9.92
N GLU A 30 -37.82 -55.62 -11.08
CA GLU A 30 -37.94 -56.93 -11.76
C GLU A 30 -37.36 -56.84 -13.16
N PRO A 31 -36.12 -57.37 -13.35
CA PRO A 31 -35.52 -57.43 -14.68
C PRO A 31 -36.19 -58.53 -15.57
N GLY A 32 -36.65 -58.07 -16.70
CA GLY A 32 -37.17 -58.97 -17.75
C GLY A 32 -36.25 -58.94 -18.98
N PRO A 33 -36.52 -59.85 -20.01
CA PRO A 33 -35.64 -60.00 -21.17
C PRO A 33 -35.57 -58.72 -22.04
N GLU A 34 -36.66 -58.00 -22.20
CA GLU A 34 -36.69 -56.78 -23.05
C GLU A 34 -36.88 -55.49 -22.25
N ARG A 35 -37.45 -55.58 -21.06
CA ARG A 35 -37.82 -54.42 -20.20
C ARG A 35 -37.63 -54.72 -18.71
N VAL A 36 -37.31 -53.67 -17.98
CA VAL A 36 -37.25 -53.70 -16.51
C VAL A 36 -38.51 -53.08 -15.95
N ARG A 37 -39.17 -53.75 -14.99
CA ARG A 37 -40.28 -53.21 -14.24
C ARG A 37 -39.81 -52.56 -12.98
N VAL A 38 -40.06 -51.24 -12.80
CA VAL A 38 -39.61 -50.43 -11.69
C VAL A 38 -40.80 -49.81 -10.98
N GLY A 39 -40.91 -50.07 -9.69
CA GLY A 39 -41.90 -49.40 -8.81
C GLY A 39 -41.23 -48.41 -7.86
N PHE A 40 -41.88 -47.28 -7.64
CA PHE A 40 -41.36 -46.20 -6.78
C PHE A 40 -42.26 -45.97 -5.53
N GLY A 41 -42.79 -47.06 -4.94
CA GLY A 41 -43.59 -46.99 -3.71
C GLY A 41 -45.03 -46.50 -3.91
N GLY A 42 -45.51 -46.35 -5.16
CA GLY A 42 -46.87 -45.98 -5.52
C GLY A 42 -47.66 -47.19 -6.02
N ALA A 43 -48.94 -46.99 -6.34
CA ALA A 43 -49.86 -48.05 -6.85
C ALA A 43 -49.55 -48.54 -8.29
N ARG A 44 -48.56 -47.94 -8.99
CA ARG A 44 -48.22 -48.29 -10.37
C ARG A 44 -46.72 -48.53 -10.51
N ASP A 45 -46.35 -49.63 -11.19
CA ASP A 45 -45.03 -49.93 -11.64
C ASP A 45 -44.87 -49.48 -13.11
N TYR A 46 -43.66 -49.10 -13.47
CA TYR A 46 -43.35 -48.55 -14.79
C TYR A 46 -42.39 -49.49 -15.56
N PRO A 47 -42.70 -49.86 -16.77
CA PRO A 47 -41.80 -50.63 -17.64
C PRO A 47 -40.84 -49.69 -18.35
N PHE A 48 -39.52 -49.87 -18.16
CA PHE A 48 -38.44 -49.15 -18.88
C PHE A 48 -37.72 -50.12 -19.83
N GLY A 49 -37.33 -49.66 -21.01
CA GLY A 49 -36.42 -50.36 -21.87
C GLY A 49 -34.99 -50.37 -21.30
N TRP A 50 -34.21 -51.37 -21.63
CA TRP A 50 -32.81 -51.43 -21.21
C TRP A 50 -31.94 -50.30 -21.78
N ASP A 51 -32.34 -49.62 -22.81
CA ASP A 51 -31.75 -48.44 -23.37
C ASP A 51 -31.83 -47.24 -22.38
N ARG A 52 -32.72 -47.32 -21.39
CA ARG A 52 -32.98 -46.28 -20.39
C ARG A 52 -32.58 -46.63 -18.97
N VAL A 53 -32.19 -47.83 -18.69
CA VAL A 53 -31.83 -48.34 -17.35
C VAL A 53 -30.43 -48.89 -17.38
N THR A 54 -29.54 -48.36 -16.58
CA THR A 54 -28.18 -48.86 -16.40
C THR A 54 -28.02 -49.31 -14.97
N ILE A 55 -27.53 -50.53 -14.76
CA ILE A 55 -27.16 -51.03 -13.44
C ILE A 55 -25.65 -50.90 -13.29
N LEU A 56 -25.23 -50.19 -12.25
CA LEU A 56 -23.82 -50.09 -11.88
C LEU A 56 -23.59 -51.01 -10.69
N GLU A 57 -22.68 -51.94 -10.84
CA GLU A 57 -22.28 -52.91 -9.82
C GLU A 57 -20.81 -52.76 -9.43
N ARG A 58 -20.40 -53.46 -8.36
CA ARG A 58 -19.02 -53.46 -7.86
C ARG A 58 -18.50 -52.07 -7.50
N PRO A 59 -19.14 -51.37 -6.56
CA PRO A 59 -18.69 -50.08 -6.13
C PRO A 59 -17.29 -50.12 -5.48
N ALA A 60 -16.56 -49.03 -5.59
CA ALA A 60 -15.37 -48.82 -4.80
C ALA A 60 -15.77 -48.29 -3.41
N PRO A 61 -15.57 -49.04 -2.29
CA PRO A 61 -15.79 -48.53 -0.95
C PRO A 61 -14.71 -47.50 -0.65
N VAL A 62 -15.11 -46.33 -0.13
CA VAL A 62 -14.17 -45.30 0.29
C VAL A 62 -13.99 -45.40 1.80
N PRO A 63 -12.74 -45.58 2.31
CA PRO A 63 -12.48 -45.63 3.73
C PRO A 63 -12.69 -44.24 4.34
N LEU A 64 -13.79 -44.08 5.05
CA LEU A 64 -14.08 -42.86 5.84
C LEU A 64 -13.46 -43.06 7.21
N GLY A 65 -12.20 -42.56 7.39
CA GLY A 65 -11.48 -42.57 8.66
C GLY A 65 -11.41 -41.18 9.28
N SER A 66 -10.74 -41.06 10.42
CA SER A 66 -10.55 -39.79 11.13
C SER A 66 -9.84 -38.74 10.27
N ASN A 67 -9.07 -39.18 9.27
CA ASN A 67 -8.24 -38.32 8.40
C ASN A 67 -8.89 -38.06 7.03
N VAL A 68 -10.14 -38.41 6.80
CA VAL A 68 -10.83 -38.18 5.53
C VAL A 68 -12.19 -37.53 5.80
N ARG A 69 -12.52 -36.49 5.05
CA ARG A 69 -13.81 -35.76 5.15
C ARG A 69 -14.56 -35.87 3.83
N LEU A 70 -15.86 -36.00 3.92
CA LEU A 70 -16.76 -36.05 2.77
C LEU A 70 -17.57 -34.77 2.67
N PHE A 71 -17.55 -34.15 1.49
CA PHE A 71 -18.28 -32.92 1.18
C PHE A 71 -19.30 -33.21 0.07
N VAL A 72 -20.52 -32.69 0.21
CA VAL A 72 -21.57 -32.71 -0.80
C VAL A 72 -21.98 -31.27 -1.10
N ASP A 73 -21.93 -30.87 -2.36
CA ASP A 73 -22.19 -29.47 -2.78
C ASP A 73 -21.38 -28.45 -1.95
N GLY A 74 -20.12 -28.79 -1.65
CA GLY A 74 -19.22 -27.95 -0.85
C GLY A 74 -19.48 -27.94 0.66
N SER A 75 -20.49 -28.67 1.15
CA SER A 75 -20.83 -28.76 2.57
C SER A 75 -20.37 -30.09 3.17
N GLU A 76 -19.67 -30.05 4.30
CA GLU A 76 -19.24 -31.25 5.02
C GLU A 76 -20.46 -32.08 5.47
N LYS A 77 -20.39 -33.39 5.27
CA LYS A 77 -21.38 -34.37 5.73
C LYS A 77 -20.74 -35.42 6.61
N GLU A 78 -21.31 -35.62 7.78
CA GLU A 78 -20.97 -36.77 8.60
C GLU A 78 -21.48 -38.02 7.91
N ALA A 79 -20.58 -38.82 7.37
CA ALA A 79 -20.89 -40.08 6.69
C ALA A 79 -20.22 -41.24 7.41
N THR A 80 -20.96 -42.34 7.55
CA THR A 80 -20.46 -43.61 8.14
C THR A 80 -19.99 -44.58 7.06
N GLU A 81 -20.61 -44.58 5.89
CA GLU A 81 -20.24 -45.38 4.73
C GLU A 81 -20.38 -44.55 3.45
N ALA A 82 -19.51 -44.77 2.47
CA ALA A 82 -19.60 -44.18 1.15
C ALA A 82 -19.07 -45.14 0.08
N TYR A 83 -19.83 -45.26 -1.02
CA TYR A 83 -19.54 -46.17 -2.13
C TYR A 83 -19.60 -45.38 -3.45
N LEU A 84 -18.55 -45.51 -4.26
CA LEU A 84 -18.49 -44.90 -5.58
C LEU A 84 -18.80 -45.97 -6.67
N PHE A 85 -19.87 -45.73 -7.41
CA PHE A 85 -20.26 -46.52 -8.58
C PHE A 85 -19.75 -45.79 -9.84
N THR A 86 -18.84 -46.45 -10.58
CA THR A 86 -18.28 -45.87 -11.80
C THR A 86 -19.12 -46.30 -12.99
N GLY A 87 -19.70 -45.36 -13.72
CA GLY A 87 -20.49 -45.62 -14.93
C GLY A 87 -19.78 -45.12 -16.19
N PRO A 88 -20.27 -45.53 -17.40
CA PRO A 88 -19.80 -44.97 -18.66
C PRO A 88 -20.11 -43.48 -18.78
N PRO A 89 -19.38 -42.72 -19.61
CA PRO A 89 -19.53 -41.27 -19.70
C PRO A 89 -20.96 -40.76 -19.91
N GLU A 90 -21.79 -41.52 -20.62
CA GLU A 90 -23.18 -41.20 -20.95
C GLU A 90 -24.13 -41.31 -19.74
N VAL A 91 -23.75 -42.08 -18.70
CA VAL A 91 -24.52 -42.34 -17.49
C VAL A 91 -23.92 -41.59 -16.29
N GLY A 92 -22.62 -41.38 -16.31
CA GLY A 92 -21.86 -40.75 -15.23
C GLY A 92 -21.61 -41.73 -14.06
N SER A 93 -20.85 -41.25 -13.08
CA SER A 93 -20.58 -41.98 -11.83
C SER A 93 -21.41 -41.44 -10.67
N TRP A 94 -21.72 -42.31 -9.70
CA TRP A 94 -22.64 -42.00 -8.60
C TRP A 94 -22.10 -42.38 -7.23
N TRP A 95 -22.40 -41.59 -6.24
CA TRP A 95 -22.09 -41.88 -4.86
C TRP A 95 -23.33 -42.32 -4.07
N HIS A 96 -23.23 -43.42 -3.32
CA HIS A 96 -24.16 -43.74 -2.27
C HIS A 96 -23.49 -43.46 -0.91
N VAL A 97 -24.09 -42.59 -0.11
CA VAL A 97 -23.55 -42.15 1.15
C VAL A 97 -24.53 -42.42 2.28
N LEU A 98 -24.09 -43.18 3.29
CA LEU A 98 -24.84 -43.36 4.55
C LEU A 98 -24.44 -42.24 5.52
N THR A 99 -25.36 -41.34 5.80
CA THR A 99 -25.13 -40.25 6.76
C THR A 99 -25.23 -40.74 8.20
N GLY A 100 -24.64 -39.99 9.15
CA GLY A 100 -24.71 -40.27 10.60
C GLY A 100 -26.15 -40.37 11.14
N ALA A 101 -27.16 -39.83 10.45
CA ALA A 101 -28.58 -40.01 10.74
C ALA A 101 -29.18 -41.37 10.30
N GLY A 102 -28.35 -42.29 9.79
CA GLY A 102 -28.79 -43.61 9.33
C GLY A 102 -29.55 -43.60 8.00
N ARG A 103 -29.43 -42.54 7.20
CA ARG A 103 -30.10 -42.41 5.89
C ARG A 103 -29.13 -42.53 4.75
N TRP A 104 -29.49 -43.35 3.76
CA TRP A 104 -28.83 -43.41 2.46
C TRP A 104 -29.22 -42.24 1.59
N ASN A 105 -28.24 -41.64 0.88
CA ASN A 105 -28.43 -40.59 -0.13
C ASN A 105 -27.59 -40.95 -1.37
N ALA A 106 -28.17 -40.69 -2.56
CA ALA A 106 -27.47 -40.87 -3.83
C ALA A 106 -27.13 -39.47 -4.40
N TYR A 107 -25.89 -39.33 -4.87
CA TYR A 107 -25.38 -38.08 -5.43
C TYR A 107 -24.58 -38.37 -6.71
N SER A 108 -24.66 -37.49 -7.72
CA SER A 108 -23.77 -37.53 -8.87
C SER A 108 -22.31 -37.25 -8.44
N ALA A 109 -21.35 -37.85 -9.13
CA ALA A 109 -19.94 -37.79 -8.75
C ALA A 109 -19.38 -36.34 -8.70
N ASP A 110 -19.87 -35.46 -9.52
CA ASP A 110 -19.50 -34.04 -9.59
C ASP A 110 -19.91 -33.22 -8.33
N ARG A 111 -20.83 -33.73 -7.53
CA ARG A 111 -21.34 -33.13 -6.29
C ARG A 111 -20.59 -33.55 -5.04
N VAL A 112 -19.80 -34.62 -5.10
CA VAL A 112 -19.15 -35.20 -3.91
C VAL A 112 -17.63 -35.06 -4.02
N ALA A 113 -17.01 -34.52 -2.98
CA ALA A 113 -15.56 -34.49 -2.82
C ALA A 113 -15.17 -35.26 -1.55
N VAL A 114 -14.24 -36.19 -1.68
CA VAL A 114 -13.63 -36.91 -0.54
C VAL A 114 -12.20 -36.43 -0.40
N LEU A 115 -11.91 -35.75 0.69
CA LEU A 115 -10.67 -35.01 0.85
C LEU A 115 -9.89 -35.47 2.10
N PRO A 116 -8.55 -35.61 1.99
CA PRO A 116 -7.70 -35.89 3.15
C PRO A 116 -7.60 -34.70 4.06
N ASN A 117 -7.88 -34.89 5.35
CA ASN A 117 -7.61 -33.92 6.40
C ASN A 117 -6.13 -33.95 6.79
N ALA A 118 -5.51 -32.78 7.03
CA ALA A 118 -4.12 -32.74 7.44
C ALA A 118 -3.87 -33.46 8.78
N PRO A 119 -2.84 -34.28 8.88
CA PRO A 119 -2.36 -34.79 10.17
C PRO A 119 -1.63 -33.65 10.89
N VAL A 120 -2.33 -32.94 11.79
CA VAL A 120 -1.80 -31.78 12.51
C VAL A 120 -1.11 -32.23 13.80
N THR A 121 0.16 -31.85 14.00
CA THR A 121 0.92 -32.14 15.22
C THR A 121 0.31 -31.43 16.45
N PRO A 122 0.60 -31.88 17.67
CA PRO A 122 0.13 -31.19 18.90
C PRO A 122 0.50 -29.71 18.90
N GLY A 123 1.74 -29.34 18.57
CA GLY A 123 2.19 -27.94 18.52
C GLY A 123 1.41 -27.11 17.53
N SER A 124 1.12 -27.65 16.34
CA SER A 124 0.29 -26.98 15.34
C SER A 124 -1.16 -26.79 15.80
N ARG A 125 -1.70 -27.74 16.57
CA ARG A 125 -3.02 -27.61 17.22
C ARG A 125 -3.05 -26.49 18.24
N ASP A 126 -1.98 -26.33 19.02
CA ASP A 126 -1.87 -25.25 20.00
C ASP A 126 -1.86 -23.89 19.30
N VAL A 127 -1.17 -23.76 18.15
CA VAL A 127 -1.20 -22.54 17.33
C VAL A 127 -2.60 -22.24 16.80
N LEU A 128 -3.31 -23.23 16.25
CA LEU A 128 -4.68 -23.06 15.75
C LEU A 128 -5.65 -22.66 16.87
N THR A 129 -5.49 -23.26 18.06
CA THR A 129 -6.28 -22.92 19.25
C THR A 129 -5.99 -21.51 19.72
N TYR A 130 -4.72 -21.11 19.76
CA TYR A 130 -4.28 -19.77 20.09
C TYR A 130 -4.91 -18.74 19.13
N TRP A 131 -4.79 -18.91 17.81
CA TRP A 131 -5.38 -17.97 16.85
C TRP A 131 -6.91 -17.90 16.96
N ARG A 132 -7.59 -19.00 17.21
CA ARG A 132 -9.04 -19.02 17.43
C ARG A 132 -9.43 -18.20 18.68
N THR A 133 -8.70 -18.35 19.78
CA THR A 133 -8.92 -17.58 21.01
C THR A 133 -8.67 -16.10 20.80
N VAL A 134 -7.63 -15.73 20.03
CA VAL A 134 -7.37 -14.33 19.66
C VAL A 134 -8.48 -13.79 18.76
N ALA A 135 -8.93 -14.54 17.76
CA ALA A 135 -10.02 -14.14 16.87
C ALA A 135 -11.32 -13.89 17.64
N GLU A 136 -11.65 -14.71 18.63
CA GLU A 136 -12.79 -14.54 19.55
C GLU A 136 -12.69 -13.22 20.32
N LYS A 137 -11.52 -12.94 20.91
CA LYS A 137 -11.27 -11.68 21.65
C LYS A 137 -11.31 -10.43 20.78
N LEU A 138 -10.90 -10.54 19.51
CA LEU A 138 -10.92 -9.42 18.57
C LEU A 138 -12.32 -9.08 18.05
N THR A 139 -13.17 -10.05 17.85
CA THR A 139 -14.45 -9.90 17.11
C THR A 139 -15.70 -10.32 17.91
N GLY A 140 -15.55 -10.93 19.10
CA GLY A 140 -16.65 -11.51 19.87
C GLY A 140 -17.26 -12.77 19.21
N ASP A 141 -18.28 -13.35 19.83
CA ASP A 141 -18.84 -14.67 19.48
C ASP A 141 -19.50 -14.75 18.09
N SER A 142 -19.87 -13.64 17.47
CA SER A 142 -20.56 -13.59 16.18
C SER A 142 -19.70 -13.13 15.00
N GLY A 143 -18.41 -12.87 15.23
CA GLY A 143 -17.50 -12.29 14.22
C GLY A 143 -17.23 -13.22 13.03
N VAL A 144 -17.08 -12.63 11.84
CA VAL A 144 -16.70 -13.39 10.61
C VAL A 144 -15.34 -14.08 10.80
N LEU A 145 -14.40 -13.41 11.46
CA LEU A 145 -13.06 -13.93 11.71
C LEU A 145 -13.10 -15.19 12.57
N LEU A 146 -13.88 -15.19 13.67
CA LEU A 146 -14.04 -16.37 14.52
C LEU A 146 -14.66 -17.54 13.74
N ARG A 147 -15.71 -17.30 12.93
CA ARG A 147 -16.31 -18.34 12.08
C ARG A 147 -15.31 -18.94 11.10
N ASN A 148 -14.46 -18.12 10.50
CA ASN A 148 -13.41 -18.60 9.62
C ASN A 148 -12.40 -19.48 10.36
N HIS A 149 -12.01 -19.13 11.60
CA HIS A 149 -11.16 -19.97 12.43
C HIS A 149 -11.83 -21.26 12.90
N GLN A 150 -13.11 -21.23 13.21
CA GLN A 150 -13.89 -22.43 13.54
C GLN A 150 -13.93 -23.42 12.37
N SER A 151 -13.87 -22.92 11.13
CA SER A 151 -13.86 -23.77 9.93
C SER A 151 -12.53 -24.51 9.71
N LEU A 152 -11.44 -24.11 10.39
CA LEU A 152 -10.13 -24.79 10.36
C LEU A 152 -10.10 -26.15 11.12
N ASN A 153 -11.25 -26.67 11.56
CA ASN A 153 -11.38 -28.07 12.02
C ASN A 153 -11.12 -29.07 10.85
N PHE A 154 -11.25 -28.62 9.60
CA PHE A 154 -10.78 -29.28 8.39
C PHE A 154 -9.73 -28.40 7.70
N ILE A 155 -8.55 -28.97 7.45
CA ILE A 155 -7.45 -28.34 6.69
C ILE A 155 -6.99 -29.36 5.66
N HIS A 156 -6.98 -28.98 4.38
CA HIS A 156 -6.51 -29.86 3.32
C HIS A 156 -5.01 -30.19 3.51
N ALA A 157 -4.64 -31.46 3.39
CA ALA A 157 -3.27 -31.94 3.63
C ALA A 157 -2.21 -31.24 2.74
N GLU A 158 -2.58 -30.87 1.52
CA GLU A 158 -1.70 -30.18 0.57
C GLU A 158 -1.74 -28.64 0.65
N SER A 159 -2.47 -28.08 1.63
CA SER A 159 -2.60 -26.63 1.72
C SER A 159 -1.31 -25.94 2.18
N ALA A 160 -1.13 -24.69 1.79
CA ALA A 160 -0.04 -23.86 2.25
C ALA A 160 -0.03 -23.71 3.78
N LEU A 161 -1.21 -23.67 4.42
CA LEU A 161 -1.32 -23.63 5.88
C LEU A 161 -0.68 -24.87 6.53
N THR A 162 -0.97 -26.07 6.02
CA THR A 162 -0.36 -27.32 6.53
C THR A 162 1.16 -27.27 6.41
N ARG A 163 1.68 -26.82 5.25
CA ARG A 163 3.13 -26.69 5.04
C ARG A 163 3.79 -25.75 6.03
N ILE A 164 3.17 -24.61 6.33
CA ILE A 164 3.70 -23.60 7.27
C ILE A 164 3.65 -24.12 8.70
N LEU A 165 2.54 -24.69 9.14
CA LEU A 165 2.38 -25.23 10.48
C LEU A 165 3.37 -26.38 10.76
N GLU A 166 3.47 -27.33 9.84
CA GLU A 166 4.34 -28.50 9.97
C GLU A 166 5.80 -28.23 9.50
N GLN A 167 6.11 -27.00 9.07
CA GLN A 167 7.43 -26.57 8.57
C GLN A 167 7.97 -27.53 7.49
N THR A 168 7.10 -27.94 6.56
CA THR A 168 7.49 -28.82 5.46
C THR A 168 8.62 -28.19 4.64
N PRO A 169 9.71 -28.91 4.33
CA PRO A 169 10.80 -28.39 3.51
C PRO A 169 10.31 -27.81 2.19
N ILE A 170 10.91 -26.71 1.75
CA ILE A 170 10.58 -26.04 0.48
C ILE A 170 11.47 -26.63 -0.61
N GLU A 171 11.00 -27.64 -1.29
CA GLU A 171 11.69 -28.29 -2.40
C GLU A 171 11.36 -27.61 -3.74
N SER A 172 12.33 -27.50 -4.62
CA SER A 172 12.13 -26.99 -5.99
C SER A 172 11.44 -28.02 -6.84
N ARG A 173 10.59 -27.59 -7.75
CA ARG A 173 10.09 -28.48 -8.84
C ARG A 173 11.25 -28.91 -9.73
N PRO A 174 11.22 -30.15 -10.26
CA PRO A 174 12.11 -30.58 -11.32
C PRO A 174 12.02 -29.65 -12.55
N ASP A 175 13.13 -29.45 -13.26
CA ASP A 175 13.18 -28.53 -14.40
C ASP A 175 12.28 -28.96 -15.58
N ASP A 176 12.03 -30.24 -15.74
CA ASP A 176 11.12 -30.82 -16.74
C ASP A 176 9.63 -30.60 -16.42
N GLU A 177 9.30 -30.37 -15.15
CA GLU A 177 7.94 -30.02 -14.68
C GLU A 177 7.71 -28.49 -14.60
N MET A 178 8.74 -27.70 -14.87
CA MET A 178 8.62 -26.24 -14.80
C MET A 178 7.75 -25.70 -15.93
N PRO A 179 6.69 -24.93 -15.60
CA PRO A 179 5.92 -24.27 -16.63
C PRO A 179 6.75 -23.20 -17.33
N LEU A 180 6.55 -23.05 -18.64
CA LEU A 180 7.16 -21.95 -19.39
C LEU A 180 6.63 -20.61 -18.84
N PRO A 181 7.51 -19.71 -18.37
CA PRO A 181 7.08 -18.40 -17.90
C PRO A 181 6.67 -17.52 -19.10
N VAL A 182 5.50 -16.91 -19.02
CA VAL A 182 5.01 -15.95 -20.01
C VAL A 182 4.97 -14.55 -19.43
N TYR A 183 5.38 -13.56 -20.23
CA TYR A 183 5.50 -12.17 -19.82
C TYR A 183 4.70 -11.25 -20.76
N PRO A 184 3.36 -11.29 -20.74
CA PRO A 184 2.54 -10.40 -21.56
C PRO A 184 2.69 -8.94 -21.18
N PHE A 185 3.18 -8.68 -19.95
CA PHE A 185 3.52 -7.36 -19.44
C PHE A 185 5.03 -7.23 -19.37
N ARG A 186 5.55 -6.02 -19.67
CA ARG A 186 7.01 -5.80 -19.63
C ARG A 186 7.60 -6.30 -18.33
N THR A 187 8.80 -6.85 -18.42
CA THR A 187 9.51 -7.39 -17.27
C THR A 187 10.98 -6.98 -17.26
N ASN A 188 11.57 -6.90 -16.07
CA ASN A 188 12.99 -6.72 -15.85
C ASN A 188 13.57 -7.99 -15.20
N ILE A 189 14.87 -8.00 -14.93
CA ILE A 189 15.54 -9.19 -14.43
C ILE A 189 15.04 -9.63 -13.05
N SER A 190 14.87 -8.71 -12.06
CA SER A 190 14.38 -9.13 -10.74
C SER A 190 12.91 -9.56 -10.76
N GLN A 191 12.10 -8.96 -11.61
CA GLN A 191 10.72 -9.42 -11.83
C GLN A 191 10.68 -10.80 -12.50
N SER A 192 11.54 -11.05 -13.49
CA SER A 192 11.67 -12.39 -14.09
C SER A 192 12.12 -13.44 -13.08
N ASP A 193 13.11 -13.14 -12.25
CA ASP A 193 13.57 -14.02 -11.17
C ASP A 193 12.44 -14.30 -10.16
N ALA A 194 11.62 -13.31 -9.85
CA ALA A 194 10.48 -13.45 -8.96
C ALA A 194 9.38 -14.35 -9.56
N VAL A 195 9.06 -14.20 -10.86
CA VAL A 195 8.13 -15.09 -11.59
C VAL A 195 8.66 -16.53 -11.61
N LEU A 196 9.94 -16.72 -11.92
CA LEU A 196 10.56 -18.05 -11.92
C LEU A 196 10.51 -18.72 -10.55
N ASN A 197 10.82 -18.00 -9.45
CA ASN A 197 10.72 -18.53 -8.10
C ASN A 197 9.26 -18.87 -7.73
N ALA A 198 8.30 -18.04 -8.08
CA ALA A 198 6.89 -18.28 -7.84
C ALA A 198 6.37 -19.56 -8.53
N LEU A 199 6.90 -19.90 -9.69
CA LEU A 199 6.54 -21.12 -10.42
C LEU A 199 7.32 -22.36 -9.94
N ARG A 200 8.56 -22.16 -9.46
CA ARG A 200 9.48 -23.23 -9.05
C ARG A 200 9.19 -23.77 -7.66
N TYR A 201 8.84 -22.92 -6.71
CA TYR A 201 8.73 -23.29 -5.31
C TYR A 201 7.27 -23.28 -4.81
N PRO A 202 6.89 -24.19 -3.89
CA PRO A 202 5.56 -24.21 -3.31
C PRO A 202 5.26 -23.01 -2.41
N ILE A 203 6.30 -22.41 -1.81
CA ILE A 203 6.21 -21.14 -1.06
C ILE A 203 7.35 -20.24 -1.53
N SER A 204 7.06 -19.00 -1.87
CA SER A 204 8.04 -17.98 -2.24
C SER A 204 7.68 -16.60 -1.74
N VAL A 205 8.71 -15.78 -1.52
CA VAL A 205 8.57 -14.39 -1.05
C VAL A 205 9.12 -13.43 -2.10
N ILE A 206 8.38 -12.38 -2.38
CA ILE A 206 8.78 -11.28 -3.24
C ILE A 206 8.84 -10.00 -2.40
N ASP A 207 10.07 -9.56 -2.10
CA ASP A 207 10.25 -8.23 -1.52
C ASP A 207 10.04 -7.18 -2.61
N GLY A 208 9.00 -6.42 -2.46
CA GLY A 208 8.61 -5.40 -3.42
C GLY A 208 8.64 -3.99 -2.84
N PRO A 209 9.80 -3.32 -2.80
CA PRO A 209 9.87 -1.90 -2.44
C PRO A 209 8.93 -1.03 -3.30
N PRO A 210 8.63 0.20 -2.85
CA PRO A 210 7.78 1.11 -3.63
C PRO A 210 8.32 1.31 -5.06
N GLY A 211 7.42 1.38 -6.06
CA GLY A 211 7.78 1.70 -7.43
C GLY A 211 8.58 0.65 -8.21
N THR A 212 8.74 -0.58 -7.67
CA THR A 212 9.50 -1.66 -8.32
C THR A 212 8.66 -2.59 -9.20
N GLY A 213 7.37 -2.32 -9.35
CA GLY A 213 6.48 -3.06 -10.24
C GLY A 213 5.89 -4.34 -9.64
N LYS A 214 5.59 -4.38 -8.32
CA LYS A 214 4.88 -5.49 -7.65
C LYS A 214 3.68 -6.00 -8.46
N THR A 215 2.75 -5.10 -8.77
CA THR A 215 1.52 -5.46 -9.50
C THR A 215 1.83 -6.06 -10.88
N GLN A 216 2.82 -5.53 -11.59
CA GLN A 216 3.23 -6.05 -12.90
C GLN A 216 3.82 -7.46 -12.79
N THR A 217 4.60 -7.73 -11.74
CA THR A 217 5.10 -9.07 -11.42
C THR A 217 3.95 -10.03 -11.12
N ILE A 218 2.99 -9.61 -10.29
CA ILE A 218 1.77 -10.38 -9.98
C ILE A 218 1.01 -10.73 -11.27
N LEU A 219 0.83 -9.79 -12.19
CA LEU A 219 0.14 -10.03 -13.47
C LEU A 219 0.86 -11.05 -14.35
N ASN A 220 2.20 -11.02 -14.41
CA ASN A 220 2.98 -12.01 -15.15
C ASN A 220 2.93 -13.41 -14.49
N ILE A 221 2.88 -13.49 -13.16
CA ILE A 221 2.65 -14.75 -12.44
C ILE A 221 1.27 -15.30 -12.76
N ILE A 222 0.22 -14.48 -12.68
CA ILE A 222 -1.16 -14.85 -13.04
C ILE A 222 -1.21 -15.40 -14.46
N ALA A 223 -0.63 -14.69 -15.43
CA ALA A 223 -0.59 -15.11 -16.83
C ALA A 223 0.10 -16.47 -16.99
N SER A 224 1.27 -16.65 -16.36
CA SER A 224 2.03 -17.91 -16.42
C SER A 224 1.27 -19.09 -15.79
N VAL A 225 0.52 -18.85 -14.70
CA VAL A 225 -0.32 -19.89 -14.07
C VAL A 225 -1.51 -20.24 -14.94
N ILE A 226 -2.23 -19.26 -15.49
CA ILE A 226 -3.46 -19.46 -16.27
C ILE A 226 -3.16 -20.13 -17.62
N CYS A 227 -1.96 -19.98 -18.19
CA CYS A 227 -1.54 -20.72 -19.37
C CYS A 227 -1.50 -22.24 -19.17
N ARG A 228 -1.48 -22.72 -17.91
CA ARG A 228 -1.55 -24.17 -17.63
C ARG A 228 -3.00 -24.65 -17.67
N PRO A 229 -3.28 -25.78 -18.35
CA PRO A 229 -4.63 -26.34 -18.38
C PRO A 229 -5.19 -26.56 -16.96
N GLY A 230 -6.40 -26.11 -16.72
CA GLY A 230 -7.10 -26.29 -15.44
C GLY A 230 -6.58 -25.49 -14.24
N ALA A 231 -5.41 -24.83 -14.32
CA ALA A 231 -4.83 -24.13 -13.19
C ALA A 231 -5.65 -22.91 -12.75
N THR A 232 -5.64 -22.66 -11.43
CA THR A 232 -6.41 -21.63 -10.75
C THR A 232 -5.51 -20.77 -9.85
N VAL A 233 -5.82 -19.49 -9.72
CA VAL A 233 -5.05 -18.57 -8.87
C VAL A 233 -5.97 -17.66 -8.09
N GLY A 234 -5.68 -17.50 -6.78
CA GLY A 234 -6.29 -16.52 -5.92
C GLY A 234 -5.34 -15.35 -5.69
N VAL A 235 -5.85 -14.12 -5.71
CA VAL A 235 -5.12 -12.94 -5.27
C VAL A 235 -5.89 -12.29 -4.14
N VAL A 236 -5.21 -12.07 -3.02
CA VAL A 236 -5.81 -11.43 -1.85
C VAL A 236 -4.94 -10.29 -1.34
N SER A 237 -5.59 -9.32 -0.71
CA SER A 237 -4.94 -8.26 0.04
C SER A 237 -5.78 -7.91 1.27
N PHE A 238 -5.23 -7.11 2.17
CA PHE A 238 -5.98 -6.57 3.31
C PHE A 238 -7.11 -5.65 2.86
N SER A 239 -6.88 -4.81 1.83
CA SER A 239 -7.85 -3.84 1.31
C SER A 239 -8.42 -4.22 -0.05
N ASN A 240 -9.67 -3.80 -0.34
CA ASN A 240 -10.27 -3.95 -1.66
C ASN A 240 -9.51 -3.14 -2.74
N SER A 241 -9.00 -1.95 -2.40
CA SER A 241 -8.32 -1.07 -3.35
C SER A 241 -7.07 -1.71 -3.99
N ALA A 242 -6.31 -2.49 -3.24
CA ALA A 242 -5.16 -3.22 -3.79
C ALA A 242 -5.59 -4.31 -4.79
N VAL A 243 -6.67 -5.02 -4.46
CA VAL A 243 -7.25 -6.06 -5.35
C VAL A 243 -7.85 -5.42 -6.60
N ASP A 244 -8.57 -4.29 -6.46
CA ASP A 244 -9.15 -3.54 -7.58
C ASP A 244 -8.07 -3.04 -8.55
N ASN A 245 -6.91 -2.59 -8.06
CA ASN A 245 -5.77 -2.19 -8.90
C ASN A 245 -5.27 -3.33 -9.80
N VAL A 246 -5.22 -4.57 -9.29
CA VAL A 246 -4.88 -5.75 -10.10
C VAL A 246 -5.94 -5.99 -11.18
N PHE A 247 -7.23 -5.91 -10.81
CA PHE A 247 -8.34 -6.10 -11.73
C PHE A 247 -8.38 -5.04 -12.84
N GLU A 248 -8.21 -3.76 -12.47
CA GLU A 248 -8.20 -2.64 -13.43
C GLU A 248 -7.07 -2.76 -14.44
N LYS A 249 -5.85 -3.07 -13.99
CA LYS A 249 -4.71 -3.27 -14.88
C LYS A 249 -4.92 -4.44 -15.83
N LEU A 250 -5.45 -5.56 -15.31
CA LEU A 250 -5.77 -6.73 -16.14
C LEU A 250 -6.86 -6.40 -17.17
N SER A 251 -7.87 -5.63 -16.77
CA SER A 251 -8.97 -5.20 -17.63
C SER A 251 -8.52 -4.23 -18.73
N LYS A 252 -7.64 -3.28 -18.42
CA LYS A 252 -7.03 -2.35 -19.40
C LYS A 252 -6.27 -3.10 -20.50
N GLU A 253 -5.67 -4.22 -20.16
CA GLU A 253 -4.95 -5.08 -21.10
C GLU A 253 -5.84 -6.08 -21.85
N GLY A 254 -7.16 -6.06 -21.60
CA GLY A 254 -8.13 -6.91 -22.31
C GLY A 254 -8.36 -8.30 -21.70
N PHE A 255 -7.79 -8.60 -20.52
CA PHE A 255 -7.90 -9.90 -19.86
C PHE A 255 -8.84 -9.92 -18.62
N GLY A 256 -9.62 -8.86 -18.40
CA GLY A 256 -10.56 -8.79 -17.26
C GLY A 256 -11.61 -9.90 -17.23
N MET A 257 -11.88 -10.56 -18.38
CA MET A 257 -12.83 -11.66 -18.46
C MET A 257 -12.42 -12.93 -17.70
N VAL A 258 -11.14 -13.13 -17.38
CA VAL A 258 -10.67 -14.30 -16.62
C VAL A 258 -10.90 -14.19 -15.13
N ALA A 259 -11.24 -13.00 -14.63
CA ALA A 259 -11.27 -12.69 -13.20
C ALA A 259 -12.70 -12.68 -12.62
N ALA A 260 -12.86 -13.28 -11.43
CA ALA A 260 -14.00 -13.12 -10.55
C ALA A 260 -13.61 -12.28 -9.34
N ASN A 261 -14.06 -11.02 -9.27
CA ASN A 261 -13.85 -10.14 -8.11
C ASN A 261 -14.93 -10.41 -7.05
N LEU A 262 -14.56 -11.10 -5.96
CA LEU A 262 -15.46 -11.62 -4.93
C LEU A 262 -15.17 -11.02 -3.53
N GLY A 263 -14.52 -9.84 -3.47
CA GLY A 263 -14.03 -9.22 -2.24
C GLY A 263 -15.11 -8.96 -1.19
N ASN A 264 -15.96 -7.97 -1.39
CA ASN A 264 -17.10 -7.65 -0.53
C ASN A 264 -18.44 -7.99 -1.19
N ALA A 265 -19.57 -7.68 -0.54
CA ALA A 265 -20.90 -7.96 -1.07
C ALA A 265 -21.17 -7.17 -2.36
N ASP A 266 -20.80 -5.87 -2.38
CA ASP A 266 -21.02 -4.98 -3.52
C ASP A 266 -20.23 -5.46 -4.75
N LYS A 267 -18.97 -5.83 -4.57
CA LYS A 267 -18.11 -6.37 -5.63
C LYS A 267 -18.64 -7.69 -6.19
N ARG A 268 -19.17 -8.56 -5.34
CA ARG A 268 -19.84 -9.79 -5.78
C ARG A 268 -21.07 -9.51 -6.61
N ASP A 269 -21.93 -8.58 -6.19
CA ASP A 269 -23.13 -8.21 -6.91
C ASP A 269 -22.78 -7.57 -8.27
N GLU A 270 -21.79 -6.70 -8.32
CA GLU A 270 -21.22 -6.14 -9.55
C GLU A 270 -20.66 -7.24 -10.47
N PHE A 271 -19.93 -8.22 -9.90
CA PHE A 271 -19.42 -9.35 -10.66
C PHE A 271 -20.56 -10.14 -11.31
N PHE A 272 -21.61 -10.53 -10.54
CA PHE A 272 -22.73 -11.32 -11.09
C PHE A 272 -23.55 -10.54 -12.11
N ALA A 273 -23.75 -9.25 -11.95
CA ALA A 273 -24.43 -8.40 -12.93
C ALA A 273 -23.64 -8.28 -14.24
N GLY A 274 -22.31 -8.23 -14.18
CA GLY A 274 -21.44 -8.05 -15.35
C GLY A 274 -21.06 -9.33 -16.11
N GLN A 275 -21.58 -10.52 -15.76
CA GLN A 275 -21.18 -11.79 -16.41
C GLN A 275 -21.50 -11.82 -17.92
N GLY A 276 -22.66 -11.30 -18.33
CA GLY A 276 -23.05 -11.26 -19.73
C GLY A 276 -22.04 -10.54 -20.62
N SER A 277 -21.57 -9.38 -20.18
CA SER A 277 -20.55 -8.59 -20.89
C SER A 277 -19.22 -9.36 -20.99
N ARG A 278 -18.78 -10.02 -19.90
CA ARG A 278 -17.55 -10.82 -19.90
C ARG A 278 -17.65 -12.04 -20.83
N ASN A 279 -18.81 -12.71 -20.86
CA ASN A 279 -19.03 -13.84 -21.76
C ASN A 279 -19.03 -13.37 -23.23
N ALA A 280 -19.60 -12.21 -23.55
CA ALA A 280 -19.54 -11.64 -24.89
C ALA A 280 -18.10 -11.34 -25.37
N VAL A 281 -17.21 -10.93 -24.46
CA VAL A 281 -15.77 -10.77 -24.78
C VAL A 281 -15.15 -12.09 -25.15
N VAL A 282 -15.43 -13.17 -24.39
CA VAL A 282 -14.94 -14.52 -24.69
C VAL A 282 -15.48 -15.03 -26.02
N ASP A 283 -16.78 -14.87 -26.29
CA ASP A 283 -17.39 -15.25 -27.57
C ASP A 283 -16.74 -14.50 -28.75
N THR A 284 -16.41 -13.23 -28.55
CA THR A 284 -15.71 -12.43 -29.57
C THR A 284 -14.30 -12.96 -29.81
N MET A 285 -13.57 -13.30 -28.74
CA MET A 285 -12.23 -13.89 -28.80
C MET A 285 -12.25 -15.25 -29.54
N LEU A 286 -13.24 -16.11 -29.27
CA LEU A 286 -13.39 -17.41 -29.93
C LEU A 286 -13.70 -17.26 -31.43
N ARG A 287 -14.59 -16.32 -31.80
CA ARG A 287 -14.95 -16.03 -33.19
C ARG A 287 -13.81 -15.43 -34.00
N ALA A 288 -12.94 -14.61 -33.37
CA ALA A 288 -11.83 -13.96 -34.06
C ALA A 288 -10.76 -14.92 -34.59
N GLY A 289 -10.81 -16.19 -34.21
CA GLY A 289 -10.08 -17.35 -34.69
C GLY A 289 -8.72 -17.08 -35.32
N SER A 290 -7.65 -16.99 -34.52
CA SER A 290 -6.30 -17.15 -35.08
C SER A 290 -5.82 -18.56 -34.86
N ALA A 291 -5.24 -19.19 -35.91
CA ALA A 291 -4.60 -20.47 -35.72
C ALA A 291 -3.44 -20.35 -34.75
N PRO A 292 -3.27 -21.32 -33.81
CA PRO A 292 -2.10 -21.37 -32.94
C PRO A 292 -0.82 -21.25 -33.78
N VAL A 293 0.11 -20.40 -33.36
CA VAL A 293 1.40 -20.29 -34.06
C VAL A 293 2.23 -21.51 -33.68
N PRO A 294 2.58 -22.37 -34.66
CA PRO A 294 3.50 -23.48 -34.38
C PRO A 294 4.81 -22.93 -33.78
N ASP A 295 5.37 -23.65 -32.82
CA ASP A 295 6.65 -23.34 -32.17
C ASP A 295 6.72 -22.02 -31.35
N ALA A 296 5.60 -21.34 -31.09
CA ALA A 296 5.59 -20.09 -30.31
C ALA A 296 6.20 -20.24 -28.91
N ALA A 297 6.03 -21.38 -28.26
CA ALA A 297 6.61 -21.67 -26.96
C ALA A 297 8.15 -21.79 -27.04
N ASP A 298 8.67 -22.50 -28.02
CA ASP A 298 10.11 -22.66 -28.24
C ASP A 298 10.77 -21.33 -28.64
N GLU A 299 10.06 -20.53 -29.44
CA GLU A 299 10.51 -19.18 -29.81
C GLU A 299 10.56 -18.27 -28.59
N LEU A 300 9.52 -18.30 -27.74
CA LEU A 300 9.49 -17.53 -26.50
C LEU A 300 10.62 -17.94 -25.55
N ASP A 301 10.91 -19.22 -25.39
CA ASP A 301 12.00 -19.68 -24.52
C ASP A 301 13.36 -19.15 -25.01
N LYS A 302 13.60 -19.20 -26.35
CA LYS A 302 14.82 -18.62 -26.95
C LYS A 302 14.92 -17.12 -26.71
N VAL A 303 13.81 -16.40 -26.85
CA VAL A 303 13.74 -14.95 -26.61
C VAL A 303 13.99 -14.67 -25.12
N ASN A 304 13.37 -15.41 -24.19
CA ASN A 304 13.55 -15.26 -22.75
C ASN A 304 15.02 -15.42 -22.34
N ARG A 305 15.69 -16.46 -22.81
CA ARG A 305 17.13 -16.69 -22.51
C ARG A 305 18.01 -15.57 -23.05
N ARG A 306 17.78 -15.14 -24.29
CA ARG A 306 18.54 -14.04 -24.90
C ARG A 306 18.32 -12.71 -24.21
N LEU A 307 17.07 -12.43 -23.83
CA LEU A 307 16.69 -11.19 -23.17
C LEU A 307 17.24 -11.10 -21.74
N ALA A 308 17.29 -12.23 -21.01
CA ALA A 308 17.85 -12.28 -19.66
C ALA A 308 19.31 -11.76 -19.59
N GLU A 309 20.15 -12.12 -20.59
CA GLU A 309 21.53 -11.64 -20.64
C GLU A 309 21.59 -10.14 -20.98
N MET A 310 20.69 -9.65 -21.81
CA MET A 310 20.63 -8.22 -22.13
C MET A 310 20.06 -7.39 -20.97
N GLN A 311 19.13 -7.92 -20.21
CA GLN A 311 18.59 -7.29 -19.01
C GLN A 311 19.67 -7.10 -17.92
N LYS A 312 20.65 -8.03 -17.80
CA LYS A 312 21.82 -7.82 -16.93
C LYS A 312 22.66 -6.61 -17.36
N GLN A 313 22.88 -6.46 -18.68
CA GLN A 313 23.61 -5.31 -19.23
C GLN A 313 22.83 -4.01 -19.05
N ASP A 314 21.51 -4.03 -19.18
CA ASP A 314 20.63 -2.89 -18.95
C ASP A 314 20.63 -2.46 -17.47
N ARG A 315 20.57 -3.43 -16.55
CA ARG A 315 20.72 -3.19 -15.10
C ARG A 315 22.08 -2.54 -14.80
N LEU A 316 23.18 -3.09 -15.30
CA LEU A 316 24.49 -2.50 -15.11
C LEU A 316 24.55 -1.05 -15.64
N ARG A 317 23.95 -0.77 -16.79
CA ARG A 317 23.83 0.58 -17.34
C ARG A 317 23.10 1.54 -16.40
N ALA A 318 21.99 1.09 -15.79
CA ALA A 318 21.22 1.88 -14.82
C ALA A 318 22.02 2.12 -13.53
N GLU A 319 22.70 1.10 -12.99
CA GLU A 319 23.58 1.23 -11.84
C GLU A 319 24.72 2.23 -12.08
N LEU A 320 25.34 2.20 -13.26
CA LEU A 320 26.38 3.16 -13.62
C LEU A 320 25.85 4.58 -13.77
N ARG A 321 24.62 4.75 -14.28
CA ARG A 321 23.96 6.07 -14.32
C ARG A 321 23.69 6.62 -12.92
N HIS A 322 23.24 5.76 -12.02
CA HIS A 322 23.03 6.15 -10.63
C HIS A 322 24.34 6.57 -9.94
N GLN A 323 25.43 5.80 -10.15
CA GLN A 323 26.77 6.17 -9.68
C GLN A 323 27.24 7.50 -10.29
N LEU A 324 27.04 7.70 -11.60
CA LEU A 324 27.39 8.95 -12.28
C LEU A 324 26.69 10.16 -11.65
N HIS A 325 25.40 10.03 -11.36
CA HIS A 325 24.62 11.09 -10.69
C HIS A 325 25.19 11.41 -9.28
N GLY A 326 25.56 10.38 -8.51
CA GLY A 326 26.23 10.55 -7.23
C GLY A 326 27.55 11.33 -7.34
N TYR A 327 28.44 10.92 -8.26
CA TYR A 327 29.73 11.61 -8.47
C TYR A 327 29.55 13.05 -8.99
N GLN A 328 28.54 13.32 -9.80
CA GLN A 328 28.22 14.68 -10.23
C GLN A 328 27.73 15.57 -9.07
N LEU A 329 27.00 15.01 -8.12
CA LEU A 329 26.60 15.72 -6.90
C LEU A 329 27.82 16.03 -6.03
N GLU A 330 28.67 15.03 -5.75
CA GLU A 330 29.89 15.20 -4.97
C GLU A 330 30.82 16.23 -5.62
N GLN A 331 30.95 16.21 -6.94
CA GLN A 331 31.73 17.21 -7.67
C GLN A 331 31.16 18.64 -7.48
N ARG A 332 29.81 18.82 -7.48
CA ARG A 332 29.20 20.13 -7.22
C ARG A 332 29.51 20.64 -5.81
N HIS A 333 29.43 19.78 -4.79
CA HIS A 333 29.80 20.13 -3.43
C HIS A 333 31.27 20.50 -3.30
N PHE A 334 32.11 19.70 -3.90
CA PHE A 334 33.54 19.94 -3.95
C PHE A 334 33.84 21.28 -4.64
N GLN A 335 33.20 21.57 -5.79
CA GLN A 335 33.38 22.80 -6.52
C GLN A 335 32.91 24.02 -5.72
N SER A 336 31.77 23.95 -5.03
CA SER A 336 31.29 25.06 -4.17
C SER A 336 32.22 25.33 -2.97
N PHE A 337 32.87 24.30 -2.45
CA PHE A 337 33.91 24.44 -1.42
C PHE A 337 35.18 25.06 -2.02
N PHE A 338 35.58 24.61 -3.21
CA PHE A 338 36.75 25.05 -3.92
C PHE A 338 36.66 26.52 -4.34
N ASP A 339 35.50 26.96 -4.82
CA ASP A 339 35.27 28.36 -5.28
C ASP A 339 35.25 29.38 -4.13
N ARG A 340 35.08 28.94 -2.88
CA ARG A 340 35.18 29.78 -1.67
C ARG A 340 36.63 29.98 -1.21
N GLY A 341 37.58 29.26 -1.75
CA GLY A 341 39.01 29.33 -1.46
C GLY A 341 39.81 29.81 -2.65
N GLU A 342 40.87 30.63 -2.45
CA GLU A 342 41.82 30.98 -3.49
C GLU A 342 42.75 29.77 -3.83
N VAL A 343 42.26 28.78 -4.59
CA VAL A 343 43.02 27.61 -4.99
C VAL A 343 43.55 27.76 -6.41
N PRO A 344 44.87 27.66 -6.66
CA PRO A 344 45.48 27.86 -7.98
C PRO A 344 45.08 26.84 -9.05
N ASN A 345 45.08 27.22 -10.33
CA ASN A 345 44.58 26.46 -11.47
C ASN A 345 45.37 25.12 -11.70
N VAL A 346 44.68 24.05 -12.17
CA VAL A 346 45.21 22.69 -12.39
C VAL A 346 46.12 22.57 -13.63
N ASP A 347 46.20 23.61 -14.43
CA ASP A 347 46.89 23.53 -15.72
C ASP A 347 48.43 23.26 -15.65
N ASP A 348 49.01 23.44 -14.47
CA ASP A 348 50.45 23.24 -14.23
C ASP A 348 50.86 21.79 -13.98
N LEU A 349 49.95 20.81 -13.97
CA LEU A 349 50.24 19.41 -13.74
C LEU A 349 49.80 18.45 -14.88
N PRO A 350 50.32 18.62 -16.12
CA PRO A 350 49.85 17.87 -17.29
C PRO A 350 50.07 16.36 -17.20
N LEU A 351 50.99 15.89 -16.36
CA LEU A 351 51.27 14.46 -16.15
C LEU A 351 50.18 13.72 -15.37
N LEU A 352 49.42 14.42 -14.51
CA LEU A 352 48.32 13.83 -13.76
C LEU A 352 47.15 13.45 -14.66
N ARG A 353 46.97 14.15 -15.78
CA ARG A 353 45.91 13.87 -16.78
C ARG A 353 46.02 12.48 -17.42
N ARG A 354 47.21 11.81 -17.31
CA ARG A 354 47.44 10.47 -17.88
C ARG A 354 47.02 9.32 -16.93
N TYR A 355 46.78 9.57 -15.66
CA TYR A 355 46.36 8.54 -14.69
C TYR A 355 44.85 8.30 -14.74
N SER A 356 44.43 7.03 -14.50
CA SER A 356 43.01 6.68 -14.30
C SER A 356 42.50 7.19 -12.95
N ALA A 357 41.17 7.34 -12.81
CA ALA A 357 40.54 7.75 -11.55
C ALA A 357 40.96 6.85 -10.38
N GLY A 358 41.02 5.52 -10.56
CA GLY A 358 41.46 4.59 -9.52
C GLY A 358 42.91 4.83 -9.05
N LYS A 359 43.86 5.17 -9.96
CA LYS A 359 45.23 5.48 -9.57
C LYS A 359 45.37 6.80 -8.83
N LEU A 360 44.49 7.78 -9.12
CA LEU A 360 44.44 9.03 -8.37
C LEU A 360 43.88 8.82 -6.95
N LEU A 361 42.83 8.02 -6.81
CA LEU A 361 42.29 7.64 -5.50
C LEU A 361 43.31 6.88 -4.64
N ASP A 362 43.95 5.85 -5.21
CA ASP A 362 45.05 5.11 -4.56
C ASP A 362 46.17 6.04 -4.07
N PHE A 363 46.44 7.14 -4.80
CA PHE A 363 47.43 8.12 -4.38
C PHE A 363 46.96 8.97 -3.20
N ILE A 364 45.69 9.43 -3.22
CA ILE A 364 45.07 10.19 -2.11
C ILE A 364 45.10 9.33 -0.84
N ASP A 365 44.62 8.08 -0.91
CA ASP A 365 44.59 7.15 0.23
C ASP A 365 46.03 6.88 0.79
N ALA A 366 47.01 6.73 -0.08
CA ALA A 366 48.39 6.50 0.33
C ALA A 366 49.04 7.75 0.94
N THR A 367 48.44 8.92 0.80
CA THR A 367 48.94 10.20 1.32
C THR A 367 48.27 10.71 2.56
N ASP A 368 47.12 10.09 2.99
CA ASP A 368 46.42 10.49 4.22
C ASP A 368 47.28 10.20 5.46
N PRO A 369 47.66 11.25 6.24
CA PRO A 369 48.51 11.06 7.42
C PRO A 369 47.91 10.17 8.51
N ARG A 370 46.59 9.96 8.48
CA ARG A 370 45.86 9.12 9.46
C ARG A 370 46.15 7.60 9.29
N TRP A 371 46.66 7.18 8.15
CA TRP A 371 46.99 5.78 7.85
C TRP A 371 48.47 5.43 7.95
N SER A 372 49.36 6.37 8.41
CA SER A 372 50.77 6.05 8.61
C SER A 372 50.92 5.02 9.74
N ARG A 373 51.29 3.79 9.40
CA ARG A 373 51.65 2.77 10.37
C ARG A 373 52.98 3.17 11.04
N ASP A 374 52.95 3.32 12.35
CA ASP A 374 54.14 3.51 13.17
C ASP A 374 55.06 2.31 13.05
N GLY A 375 56.16 2.49 12.34
CA GLY A 375 57.25 1.50 12.23
C GLY A 375 58.25 1.81 11.08
N GLY A 376 59.47 2.05 11.39
CA GLY A 376 60.51 2.52 10.45
C GLY A 376 60.71 1.71 9.17
N LEU A 377 60.51 0.39 9.17
CA LEU A 377 60.59 -0.49 8.00
C LEU A 377 59.38 -0.40 7.09
N GLY A 378 58.17 -0.23 7.65
CA GLY A 378 56.92 -0.04 6.90
C GLY A 378 56.96 1.24 6.07
N ARG A 379 57.48 2.33 6.64
CA ARG A 379 57.63 3.63 5.98
C ARG A 379 58.58 3.57 4.77
N MET A 380 59.64 2.76 4.86
CA MET A 380 60.59 2.59 3.77
C MET A 380 60.04 1.79 2.60
N VAL A 381 59.26 0.74 2.87
CA VAL A 381 58.57 -0.06 1.84
C VAL A 381 57.45 0.78 1.18
N GLU A 382 56.77 1.62 1.93
CA GLU A 382 55.71 2.51 1.43
C GLU A 382 56.30 3.60 0.51
N ILE A 383 57.42 4.22 0.89
CA ILE A 383 58.17 5.18 0.06
C ILE A 383 58.69 4.53 -1.23
N VAL A 384 59.18 3.31 -1.18
CA VAL A 384 59.67 2.56 -2.36
C VAL A 384 58.53 2.18 -3.28
N ASN A 385 57.38 1.69 -2.74
CA ASN A 385 56.15 1.40 -3.50
C ASN A 385 55.60 2.68 -4.15
N ARG A 386 55.56 3.77 -3.41
CA ARG A 386 55.17 5.10 -3.91
C ARG A 386 56.07 5.57 -5.04
N TYR A 387 57.39 5.37 -4.92
CA TYR A 387 58.39 5.71 -5.92
C TYR A 387 58.18 4.98 -7.25
N PHE A 388 57.86 3.67 -7.22
CA PHE A 388 57.66 2.87 -8.44
C PHE A 388 56.24 2.99 -9.01
N LYS A 389 55.24 3.08 -8.18
CA LYS A 389 53.78 3.09 -8.58
C LYS A 389 53.36 4.45 -9.13
N TYR A 390 53.96 5.56 -8.61
CA TYR A 390 53.51 6.92 -8.91
C TYR A 390 54.59 7.84 -9.44
N ARG A 391 55.35 7.39 -10.42
CA ARG A 391 56.53 8.10 -11.01
C ARG A 391 56.31 9.59 -11.29
N ALA A 392 55.13 9.99 -11.79
CA ALA A 392 54.82 11.37 -12.15
C ALA A 392 54.42 12.26 -10.94
N LEU A 393 54.01 11.64 -9.82
CA LEU A 393 53.64 12.31 -8.57
C LEU A 393 54.81 12.43 -7.57
N ARG A 394 55.95 11.95 -7.95
CA ARG A 394 57.17 11.89 -7.12
C ARG A 394 57.66 13.24 -6.60
N LYS A 395 57.41 14.31 -7.36
CA LYS A 395 57.79 15.70 -7.03
C LYS A 395 56.71 16.52 -6.36
N VAL A 396 55.51 15.88 -6.13
CA VAL A 396 54.34 16.54 -5.57
C VAL A 396 54.40 16.36 -4.05
N ASP A 397 54.44 17.46 -3.31
CA ASP A 397 54.38 17.40 -1.85
C ASP A 397 52.94 17.08 -1.43
N ALA A 398 52.73 15.89 -0.88
CA ALA A 398 51.42 15.41 -0.42
C ALA A 398 50.96 16.04 0.91
N GLY A 399 51.79 16.83 1.55
CA GLY A 399 51.44 17.66 2.72
C GLY A 399 50.80 18.98 2.33
N ASP A 400 50.83 19.34 1.03
CA ASP A 400 50.18 20.55 0.53
C ASP A 400 48.70 20.29 0.24
N ILE A 401 47.82 20.90 1.04
CA ILE A 401 46.34 20.79 0.91
C ILE A 401 45.89 21.20 -0.50
N ASP A 402 46.51 22.19 -1.10
CA ASP A 402 46.17 22.67 -2.45
C ASP A 402 46.42 21.60 -3.50
N VAL A 403 47.41 20.78 -3.34
CA VAL A 403 47.75 19.68 -4.26
C VAL A 403 46.73 18.55 -4.12
N VAL A 404 46.34 18.22 -2.90
CA VAL A 404 45.29 17.20 -2.64
C VAL A 404 43.98 17.59 -3.27
N LEU A 405 43.52 18.83 -3.04
CA LEU A 405 42.30 19.37 -3.62
C LEU A 405 42.29 19.33 -5.17
N ARG A 406 43.46 19.64 -5.79
CA ARG A 406 43.58 19.56 -7.27
C ARG A 406 43.48 18.11 -7.78
N ILE A 407 44.08 17.14 -7.05
CA ILE A 407 43.97 15.73 -7.39
C ILE A 407 42.55 15.21 -7.23
N GLU A 408 41.86 15.61 -6.19
CA GLU A 408 40.42 15.28 -5.97
C GLU A 408 39.55 15.82 -7.10
N ARG A 409 39.72 17.09 -7.51
CA ARG A 409 39.01 17.66 -8.65
C ARG A 409 39.22 16.82 -9.91
N LEU A 410 40.46 16.50 -10.23
CA LEU A 410 40.82 15.70 -11.40
C LEU A 410 40.26 14.27 -11.29
N TYR A 411 40.18 13.72 -10.07
CA TYR A 411 39.54 12.43 -9.81
C TYR A 411 38.05 12.44 -10.19
N TYR A 412 37.30 13.44 -9.73
CA TYR A 412 35.86 13.55 -10.08
C TYR A 412 35.67 13.70 -11.60
N GLU A 413 36.42 14.60 -12.26
CA GLU A 413 36.34 14.80 -13.71
C GLU A 413 36.60 13.48 -14.47
N LYS A 414 37.62 12.74 -14.12
CA LYS A 414 37.92 11.47 -14.77
C LYS A 414 36.93 10.36 -14.46
N LYS A 415 36.49 10.26 -13.22
CA LYS A 415 35.53 9.25 -12.82
C LYS A 415 34.19 9.45 -13.55
N ILE A 416 33.70 10.67 -13.64
CA ILE A 416 32.51 11.05 -14.39
C ILE A 416 32.67 10.71 -15.88
N ALA A 417 33.83 11.05 -16.49
CA ALA A 417 34.11 10.73 -17.88
C ALA A 417 34.17 9.21 -18.15
N GLU A 418 34.84 8.45 -17.27
CA GLU A 418 34.92 6.96 -17.36
C GLU A 418 33.53 6.32 -17.25
N LEU A 419 32.71 6.78 -16.32
CA LEU A 419 31.33 6.28 -16.16
C LEU A 419 30.46 6.63 -17.37
N ALA A 420 30.52 7.87 -17.86
CA ALA A 420 29.80 8.31 -19.05
C ALA A 420 30.17 7.48 -20.28
N GLN A 421 31.47 7.18 -20.48
CA GLN A 421 31.96 6.36 -21.59
C GLN A 421 31.42 4.92 -21.49
N LYS A 422 31.46 4.30 -20.29
CA LYS A 422 30.89 2.95 -20.08
C LYS A 422 29.39 2.89 -20.34
N ILE A 423 28.65 3.89 -19.89
CA ILE A 423 27.20 4.00 -20.12
C ILE A 423 26.91 4.11 -21.63
N GLU A 424 27.71 4.89 -22.36
CA GLU A 424 27.56 5.03 -23.80
C GLU A 424 27.86 3.72 -24.55
N GLN A 425 28.93 3.01 -24.15
CA GLN A 425 29.29 1.71 -24.73
C GLN A 425 28.17 0.69 -24.52
N LEU A 426 27.64 0.57 -23.30
CA LEU A 426 26.50 -0.32 -23.02
C LEU A 426 25.24 0.09 -23.78
N SER A 427 24.98 1.39 -23.90
CA SER A 427 23.82 1.88 -24.65
C SER A 427 23.89 1.54 -26.15
N LYS A 428 25.09 1.69 -26.77
CA LYS A 428 25.35 1.27 -28.16
C LYS A 428 25.23 -0.25 -28.34
N ALA A 429 25.73 -1.02 -27.36
CA ALA A 429 25.66 -2.49 -27.41
C ALA A 429 24.21 -2.99 -27.32
N LEU A 430 23.38 -2.43 -26.42
CA LEU A 430 21.97 -2.77 -26.28
C LEU A 430 21.16 -2.38 -27.51
N ALA A 431 21.38 -1.18 -28.08
CA ALA A 431 20.74 -0.73 -29.30
C ALA A 431 21.12 -1.63 -30.50
N GLY A 432 22.40 -1.96 -30.66
CA GLY A 432 22.89 -2.86 -31.72
C GLY A 432 22.31 -4.27 -31.65
N LYS A 433 22.01 -4.76 -30.42
CA LYS A 433 21.36 -6.07 -30.18
C LYS A 433 19.82 -6.03 -30.29
N ARG A 434 19.24 -4.88 -30.59
CA ARG A 434 17.78 -4.67 -30.72
C ARG A 434 17.02 -5.03 -29.44
N PHE A 435 17.50 -4.60 -28.28
CA PHE A 435 16.93 -4.90 -26.96
C PHE A 435 15.43 -4.58 -26.85
N ASP A 436 15.02 -3.39 -27.28
CA ASP A 436 13.61 -2.97 -27.23
C ASP A 436 12.72 -3.82 -28.14
N ALA A 437 13.23 -4.22 -29.33
CA ALA A 437 12.48 -5.10 -30.25
C ALA A 437 12.31 -6.51 -29.66
N LEU A 438 13.34 -7.07 -29.01
CA LEU A 438 13.25 -8.36 -28.33
C LEU A 438 12.30 -8.31 -27.14
N SER A 439 12.27 -7.21 -26.39
CA SER A 439 11.31 -7.01 -25.30
C SER A 439 9.87 -6.94 -25.82
N ALA A 440 9.64 -6.30 -26.99
CA ALA A 440 8.35 -6.26 -27.64
C ALA A 440 7.94 -7.65 -28.17
N ASP A 441 8.88 -8.42 -28.75
CA ASP A 441 8.64 -9.78 -29.22
C ASP A 441 8.30 -10.72 -28.05
N GLN A 442 8.98 -10.59 -26.91
CA GLN A 442 8.64 -11.35 -25.68
C GLN A 442 7.19 -11.10 -25.26
N ALA A 443 6.80 -9.82 -25.16
CA ALA A 443 5.43 -9.48 -24.76
C ALA A 443 4.40 -9.96 -25.78
N ARG A 444 4.68 -9.84 -27.09
CA ARG A 444 3.80 -10.29 -28.16
C ARG A 444 3.61 -11.82 -28.14
N LEU A 445 4.70 -12.61 -28.09
CA LEU A 445 4.64 -14.08 -28.04
C LEU A 445 3.95 -14.55 -26.75
N SER A 446 4.25 -13.93 -25.61
CA SER A 446 3.61 -14.25 -24.34
C SER A 446 2.10 -13.97 -24.36
N ARG A 447 1.68 -12.83 -24.92
CA ARG A 447 0.26 -12.51 -25.09
C ARG A 447 -0.44 -13.51 -25.97
N GLN A 448 0.19 -13.90 -27.07
CA GLN A 448 -0.36 -14.90 -27.98
C GLN A 448 -0.54 -16.26 -27.31
N LEU A 449 0.47 -16.76 -26.57
CA LEU A 449 0.37 -18.02 -25.83
C LEU A 449 -0.74 -17.98 -24.76
N LEU A 450 -0.89 -16.84 -24.07
CA LEU A 450 -1.98 -16.65 -23.11
C LEU A 450 -3.35 -16.68 -23.79
N GLU A 451 -3.51 -16.00 -24.93
CA GLU A 451 -4.74 -16.00 -25.72
C GLU A 451 -5.07 -17.41 -26.26
N ASP A 452 -4.07 -18.15 -26.76
CA ASP A 452 -4.25 -19.53 -27.25
C ASP A 452 -4.66 -20.48 -26.11
N ALA A 453 -4.03 -20.34 -24.92
CA ALA A 453 -4.43 -21.12 -23.74
C ALA A 453 -5.86 -20.81 -23.29
N LEU A 454 -6.28 -19.54 -23.32
CA LEU A 454 -7.66 -19.14 -23.00
C LEU A 454 -8.66 -19.63 -24.03
N ARG A 455 -8.32 -19.61 -25.32
CA ARG A 455 -9.16 -20.19 -26.37
C ARG A 455 -9.34 -21.70 -26.15
N ALA A 456 -8.26 -22.45 -25.96
CA ALA A 456 -8.33 -23.87 -25.67
C ALA A 456 -9.18 -24.20 -24.44
N ARG A 457 -9.10 -23.37 -23.41
CA ARG A 457 -9.92 -23.49 -22.17
C ARG A 457 -11.40 -23.33 -22.46
N TYR A 458 -11.82 -22.30 -23.21
CA TYR A 458 -13.22 -21.92 -23.39
C TYR A 458 -13.89 -22.58 -24.60
N ASP A 459 -13.11 -23.07 -25.57
CA ASP A 459 -13.63 -23.86 -26.68
C ASP A 459 -14.06 -25.26 -26.21
N ALA A 460 -13.31 -25.83 -25.26
CA ALA A 460 -13.62 -27.17 -24.71
C ALA A 460 -14.94 -27.22 -23.92
N LEU A 461 -15.26 -26.13 -23.16
CA LEU A 461 -16.47 -26.04 -22.34
C LEU A 461 -17.02 -24.61 -22.43
N PRO A 462 -18.18 -24.37 -23.05
CA PRO A 462 -18.83 -23.08 -23.11
C PRO A 462 -19.12 -22.54 -21.72
N ARG A 463 -18.86 -21.24 -21.53
CA ARG A 463 -19.11 -20.54 -20.25
C ARG A 463 -20.58 -20.53 -19.89
N THR A 464 -20.86 -20.68 -18.62
CA THR A 464 -22.21 -20.60 -18.06
C THR A 464 -22.42 -19.29 -17.29
N VAL A 465 -23.69 -18.97 -17.02
CA VAL A 465 -24.07 -17.84 -16.13
C VAL A 465 -24.33 -18.41 -14.76
N TYR A 466 -23.64 -17.87 -13.77
CA TYR A 466 -23.69 -18.32 -12.38
C TYR A 466 -24.59 -17.42 -11.53
N THR A 467 -25.22 -18.05 -10.52
CA THR A 467 -25.92 -17.38 -9.43
C THR A 467 -25.06 -17.34 -8.16
N LYS A 468 -25.57 -16.74 -7.09
CA LYS A 468 -24.92 -16.76 -5.75
C LYS A 468 -24.66 -18.18 -5.19
N GLN A 469 -25.23 -19.22 -5.82
CA GLN A 469 -25.02 -20.63 -5.45
C GLN A 469 -23.83 -21.29 -6.21
N TYR A 470 -23.02 -20.54 -6.95
CA TYR A 470 -21.87 -21.01 -7.73
C TYR A 470 -20.90 -21.94 -6.96
N ARG A 471 -20.83 -21.82 -5.63
CA ARG A 471 -19.97 -22.66 -4.75
C ARG A 471 -20.33 -24.15 -4.83
N GLN A 472 -21.57 -24.49 -5.15
CA GLN A 472 -21.98 -25.89 -5.33
C GLN A 472 -21.32 -26.54 -6.55
N ARG A 473 -20.87 -25.72 -7.53
CA ARG A 473 -20.16 -26.12 -8.73
C ARG A 473 -18.87 -25.31 -8.89
N PHE A 474 -18.12 -25.19 -7.79
CA PHE A 474 -16.96 -24.30 -7.76
C PHE A 474 -15.89 -24.70 -8.78
N ALA A 475 -15.67 -26.00 -9.05
CA ALA A 475 -14.72 -26.46 -10.06
C ALA A 475 -15.07 -25.94 -11.47
N GLN A 476 -16.34 -25.95 -11.86
CA GLN A 476 -16.80 -25.39 -13.13
C GLN A 476 -16.68 -23.86 -13.13
N PHE A 477 -17.04 -23.20 -12.00
CA PHE A 477 -16.88 -21.76 -11.84
C PHE A 477 -15.40 -21.32 -11.96
N ALA A 478 -14.48 -22.05 -11.34
CA ALA A 478 -13.04 -21.78 -11.40
C ALA A 478 -12.44 -22.14 -12.77
N HIS A 479 -13.05 -23.05 -13.52
CA HIS A 479 -12.71 -23.26 -14.92
C HIS A 479 -13.05 -22.01 -15.76
N ASP A 480 -14.24 -21.43 -15.58
CA ASP A 480 -14.68 -20.25 -16.32
C ASP A 480 -13.97 -18.98 -15.87
N TYR A 481 -13.66 -18.87 -14.58
CA TYR A 481 -12.98 -17.74 -13.93
C TYR A 481 -11.75 -18.24 -13.16
N PRO A 482 -10.62 -18.51 -13.85
CA PRO A 482 -9.43 -19.09 -13.22
C PRO A 482 -8.72 -18.17 -12.24
N LEU A 483 -9.03 -16.86 -12.26
CA LEU A 483 -8.52 -15.87 -11.32
C LEU A 483 -9.60 -15.45 -10.34
N ILE A 484 -9.41 -15.75 -9.06
CA ILE A 484 -10.28 -15.32 -7.96
C ILE A 484 -9.63 -14.15 -7.23
N LEU A 485 -10.25 -12.99 -7.30
CA LEU A 485 -9.85 -11.78 -6.59
C LEU A 485 -10.71 -11.60 -5.34
N SER A 486 -10.08 -11.42 -4.17
CA SER A 486 -10.81 -11.31 -2.90
C SER A 486 -10.01 -10.55 -1.83
N THR A 487 -10.62 -10.29 -0.68
CA THR A 487 -9.89 -9.87 0.52
C THR A 487 -9.50 -11.05 1.39
N CYS A 488 -8.53 -10.87 2.30
CA CYS A 488 -8.15 -11.90 3.27
C CYS A 488 -9.32 -12.37 4.14
N HIS A 489 -10.31 -11.53 4.40
CA HIS A 489 -11.51 -11.92 5.17
C HIS A 489 -12.54 -12.74 4.38
N SER A 490 -12.53 -12.64 3.05
CA SER A 490 -13.62 -13.14 2.21
C SER A 490 -13.28 -14.38 1.37
N LEU A 491 -12.01 -14.66 1.09
CA LEU A 491 -11.62 -15.72 0.13
C LEU A 491 -12.16 -17.09 0.53
N GLN A 492 -11.98 -17.54 1.77
CA GLN A 492 -12.45 -18.85 2.22
C GLN A 492 -13.96 -19.02 2.04
N ASN A 493 -14.72 -17.95 2.33
CA ASN A 493 -16.17 -17.94 2.12
C ASN A 493 -16.55 -17.90 0.64
N SER A 494 -15.67 -17.38 -0.24
CA SER A 494 -15.91 -17.28 -1.67
C SER A 494 -15.70 -18.61 -2.40
N ILE A 495 -14.66 -19.36 -2.04
CA ILE A 495 -14.35 -20.63 -2.71
C ILE A 495 -14.97 -21.86 -2.05
N GLY A 496 -15.31 -21.79 -0.75
CA GLY A 496 -15.80 -22.93 0.04
C GLY A 496 -14.66 -23.79 0.61
N ARG A 497 -15.00 -24.62 1.60
CA ARG A 497 -14.01 -25.44 2.34
C ARG A 497 -13.46 -26.65 1.59
N SER A 498 -14.23 -27.17 0.63
CA SER A 498 -13.88 -28.34 -0.19
C SER A 498 -12.99 -28.00 -1.38
N SER A 499 -12.73 -26.71 -1.65
CA SER A 499 -12.00 -26.26 -2.82
C SER A 499 -10.60 -25.83 -2.46
N LEU A 500 -9.62 -26.14 -3.29
CA LEU A 500 -8.23 -25.79 -3.14
C LEU A 500 -7.71 -25.18 -4.45
N LEU A 501 -7.30 -23.91 -4.41
CA LEU A 501 -6.68 -23.23 -5.54
C LEU A 501 -5.25 -23.75 -5.74
N ASP A 502 -4.74 -23.69 -6.97
CA ASP A 502 -3.38 -24.11 -7.22
C ASP A 502 -2.37 -23.10 -6.67
N TYR A 503 -2.66 -21.79 -6.80
CA TYR A 503 -1.81 -20.73 -6.31
C TYR A 503 -2.61 -19.68 -5.52
N LEU A 504 -1.98 -19.15 -4.49
CA LEU A 504 -2.45 -17.99 -3.74
C LEU A 504 -1.36 -16.92 -3.74
N ILE A 505 -1.71 -15.70 -4.13
CA ILE A 505 -0.86 -14.52 -4.05
C ILE A 505 -1.43 -13.61 -2.97
N ILE A 506 -0.62 -13.27 -1.98
CA ILE A 506 -0.96 -12.29 -0.95
C ILE A 506 -0.21 -11.01 -1.26
N ASP A 507 -0.92 -9.97 -1.68
CA ASP A 507 -0.34 -8.64 -1.93
C ASP A 507 -0.40 -7.77 -0.69
N GLU A 508 0.57 -6.85 -0.53
CA GLU A 508 0.77 -6.01 0.66
C GLU A 508 0.82 -6.83 1.97
N ALA A 509 1.50 -7.98 1.92
CA ALA A 509 1.56 -8.98 2.98
C ALA A 509 2.21 -8.48 4.29
N SER A 510 2.94 -7.36 4.25
CA SER A 510 3.46 -6.68 5.45
C SER A 510 2.35 -6.09 6.33
N GLN A 511 1.16 -5.83 5.78
CA GLN A 511 0.00 -5.26 6.49
C GLN A 511 -1.01 -6.32 6.96
N VAL A 512 -0.84 -7.58 6.59
CA VAL A 512 -1.78 -8.66 6.90
C VAL A 512 -1.29 -9.43 8.12
N ASP A 513 -2.07 -9.45 9.19
CA ASP A 513 -1.77 -10.23 10.40
C ASP A 513 -2.07 -11.73 10.21
N LEU A 514 -1.44 -12.55 11.06
CA LEU A 514 -1.55 -14.01 10.98
C LEU A 514 -2.96 -14.54 11.25
N VAL A 515 -3.69 -13.92 12.16
CA VAL A 515 -5.04 -14.37 12.52
C VAL A 515 -5.99 -14.16 11.35
N THR A 516 -5.86 -13.02 10.67
CA THR A 516 -6.66 -12.72 9.46
C THR A 516 -6.33 -13.65 8.30
N VAL A 517 -5.06 -14.02 8.12
CA VAL A 517 -4.65 -14.77 6.92
C VAL A 517 -4.69 -16.29 7.08
N ALA A 518 -4.63 -16.83 8.29
CA ALA A 518 -4.58 -18.29 8.50
C ALA A 518 -5.69 -19.06 7.76
N PRO A 519 -6.98 -18.64 7.78
CA PRO A 519 -8.02 -19.29 7.00
C PRO A 519 -7.80 -19.24 5.47
N VAL A 520 -7.13 -18.19 4.98
CA VAL A 520 -6.85 -18.02 3.56
C VAL A 520 -5.70 -18.92 3.10
N LEU A 521 -4.70 -19.15 3.95
CA LEU A 521 -3.60 -20.08 3.69
C LEU A 521 -4.08 -21.53 3.52
N ALA A 522 -5.23 -21.89 4.10
CA ALA A 522 -5.86 -23.20 3.92
C ALA A 522 -6.52 -23.36 2.53
N CYS A 523 -6.62 -22.29 1.72
CA CYS A 523 -7.35 -22.25 0.46
C CYS A 523 -6.53 -22.60 -0.78
N ALA A 524 -5.21 -22.80 -0.68
CA ALA A 524 -4.36 -23.03 -1.85
C ALA A 524 -3.18 -23.97 -1.57
N ARG A 525 -2.64 -24.60 -2.64
CA ARG A 525 -1.46 -25.48 -2.59
C ARG A 525 -0.16 -24.73 -2.53
N ASN A 526 -0.01 -23.72 -3.40
CA ASN A 526 1.21 -22.91 -3.52
C ASN A 526 0.95 -21.49 -3.05
N LEU A 527 1.94 -20.88 -2.38
CA LEU A 527 1.83 -19.57 -1.76
C LEU A 527 2.92 -18.62 -2.28
N ILE A 528 2.49 -17.44 -2.69
CA ILE A 528 3.37 -16.36 -3.09
C ILE A 528 3.05 -15.16 -2.20
N VAL A 529 4.01 -14.74 -1.40
CA VAL A 529 3.87 -13.64 -0.44
C VAL A 529 4.58 -12.41 -0.99
N VAL A 530 3.82 -11.38 -1.33
CA VAL A 530 4.34 -10.14 -1.91
C VAL A 530 4.19 -9.01 -0.89
N GLY A 531 5.29 -8.34 -0.53
CA GLY A 531 5.23 -7.26 0.44
C GLY A 531 6.56 -6.58 0.65
N ASP A 532 6.64 -5.74 1.68
CA ASP A 532 7.84 -4.99 2.02
C ASP A 532 7.93 -4.79 3.54
N LEU A 533 8.96 -5.36 4.17
CA LEU A 533 9.16 -5.26 5.63
C LEU A 533 9.49 -3.83 6.09
N GLU A 534 10.00 -2.99 5.21
CA GLU A 534 10.34 -1.60 5.48
C GLU A 534 9.14 -0.64 5.30
N GLN A 535 7.97 -1.17 4.95
CA GLN A 535 6.70 -0.45 4.92
C GLN A 535 5.86 -0.76 6.15
N LEU A 536 4.64 -0.19 6.21
CA LEU A 536 3.75 -0.29 7.37
C LEU A 536 3.42 -1.74 7.74
N GLN A 537 3.35 -1.98 9.05
CA GLN A 537 2.98 -3.27 9.64
C GLN A 537 1.46 -3.31 9.94
N PRO A 538 0.90 -4.49 10.27
CA PRO A 538 -0.49 -4.60 10.66
C PRO A 538 -0.78 -3.72 11.89
N VAL A 539 -1.88 -2.99 11.83
CA VAL A 539 -2.38 -2.26 13.00
C VAL A 539 -3.27 -3.22 13.81
N THR A 540 -2.68 -3.89 14.79
CA THR A 540 -3.38 -4.84 15.67
C THR A 540 -3.83 -4.14 16.96
N LYS A 541 -5.00 -4.53 17.48
CA LYS A 541 -5.43 -4.07 18.82
C LYS A 541 -4.60 -4.78 19.88
N ASP A 542 -4.05 -4.03 20.82
CA ASP A 542 -3.44 -4.61 22.00
C ASP A 542 -4.53 -5.24 22.87
N LEU A 543 -4.47 -6.55 23.02
CA LEU A 543 -5.36 -7.31 23.91
C LEU A 543 -4.66 -7.48 25.25
N ALA A 544 -5.17 -6.82 26.30
CA ALA A 544 -4.59 -6.88 27.65
C ALA A 544 -4.45 -8.33 28.20
N ASP A 545 -5.37 -9.22 27.82
CA ASP A 545 -5.44 -10.62 28.25
C ASP A 545 -5.17 -11.59 27.08
N ALA A 546 -4.35 -11.21 26.08
CA ALA A 546 -4.01 -12.14 25.02
C ALA A 546 -3.23 -13.35 25.60
N PRO A 547 -3.58 -14.59 25.21
CA PRO A 547 -2.76 -15.73 25.57
C PRO A 547 -1.37 -15.58 24.95
N ALA A 548 -0.35 -16.12 25.61
CA ALA A 548 0.99 -16.19 25.04
C ALA A 548 0.98 -17.05 23.76
N ALA A 549 1.65 -16.61 22.71
CA ALA A 549 1.80 -17.42 21.51
C ALA A 549 2.63 -18.67 21.82
N PRO A 550 2.24 -19.86 21.34
CA PRO A 550 3.00 -21.11 21.53
C PRO A 550 4.43 -21.02 20.95
N ASP A 551 4.58 -20.26 19.89
CA ASP A 551 5.86 -19.90 19.26
C ASP A 551 5.78 -18.43 18.84
N SER A 552 6.84 -17.66 19.09
CA SER A 552 6.94 -16.23 18.78
C SER A 552 6.72 -15.90 17.29
N VAL A 553 7.04 -16.84 16.40
CA VAL A 553 6.82 -16.72 14.95
C VAL A 553 5.33 -16.61 14.64
N PHE A 554 4.45 -17.18 15.44
CA PHE A 554 3.01 -17.20 15.26
C PHE A 554 2.23 -16.16 16.11
N ASP A 555 2.94 -15.18 16.72
CA ASP A 555 2.30 -14.10 17.47
C ASP A 555 1.33 -13.30 16.56
N TYR A 556 0.12 -13.04 17.06
CA TYR A 556 -0.96 -12.38 16.31
C TYR A 556 -0.63 -10.97 15.83
N ARG A 557 0.34 -10.29 16.46
CA ARG A 557 0.79 -8.95 16.08
C ARG A 557 1.73 -8.93 14.87
N ARG A 558 2.24 -10.11 14.49
CA ARG A 558 3.16 -10.22 13.36
C ARG A 558 2.42 -10.23 12.03
N SER A 559 3.08 -9.67 11.00
CA SER A 559 2.61 -9.83 9.63
C SER A 559 2.89 -11.24 9.10
N VAL A 560 2.08 -11.70 8.16
CA VAL A 560 2.32 -12.97 7.47
C VAL A 560 3.69 -12.99 6.78
N LEU A 561 4.13 -11.85 6.22
CA LEU A 561 5.44 -11.72 5.58
C LEU A 561 6.58 -11.98 6.56
N SER A 562 6.60 -11.29 7.73
CA SER A 562 7.66 -11.46 8.73
C SER A 562 7.63 -12.86 9.34
N SER A 563 6.45 -13.43 9.59
CA SER A 563 6.30 -14.76 10.16
C SER A 563 6.84 -15.85 9.24
N ILE A 564 6.49 -15.83 7.95
CA ILE A 564 6.94 -16.85 7.00
C ILE A 564 8.45 -16.76 6.76
N ILE A 565 9.02 -15.55 6.68
CA ILE A 565 10.47 -15.36 6.54
C ILE A 565 11.20 -15.96 7.76
N ASP A 566 10.75 -15.66 8.98
CA ASP A 566 11.40 -16.16 10.20
C ASP A 566 11.18 -17.67 10.38
N ARG A 567 10.04 -18.20 9.93
CA ARG A 567 9.73 -19.65 10.03
C ARG A 567 10.71 -20.51 9.22
N TYR A 568 11.10 -20.04 8.04
CA TYR A 568 11.97 -20.81 7.14
C TYR A 568 13.42 -20.28 7.08
N GLY A 569 13.68 -19.07 7.58
CA GLY A 569 15.02 -18.47 7.60
C GLY A 569 15.67 -18.43 6.21
N ASP A 570 16.92 -18.87 6.15
CA ASP A 570 17.73 -18.90 4.90
C ASP A 570 17.20 -19.89 3.84
N GLN A 571 16.31 -20.81 4.21
CA GLN A 571 15.71 -21.77 3.27
C GLN A 571 14.55 -21.14 2.47
N MET A 572 14.11 -19.93 2.81
CA MET A 572 13.01 -19.25 2.13
C MET A 572 13.45 -18.78 0.72
N PRO A 573 12.81 -19.26 -0.37
CA PRO A 573 13.00 -18.69 -1.70
C PRO A 573 12.51 -17.24 -1.73
N ARG A 574 13.46 -16.30 -1.74
CA ARG A 574 13.18 -14.86 -1.60
C ARG A 574 13.87 -14.06 -2.69
N VAL A 575 13.11 -13.19 -3.37
CA VAL A 575 13.62 -12.27 -4.40
C VAL A 575 13.22 -10.85 -4.06
N MET A 576 14.19 -9.94 -4.08
CA MET A 576 13.94 -8.50 -3.96
C MET A 576 13.85 -7.87 -5.34
N LEU A 577 12.75 -7.17 -5.63
CA LEU A 577 12.62 -6.32 -6.81
C LEU A 577 13.48 -5.07 -6.61
N ARG A 578 14.44 -4.84 -7.53
CA ARG A 578 15.46 -3.80 -7.35
C ARG A 578 15.27 -2.58 -8.26
N GLU A 579 14.72 -2.78 -9.45
CA GLU A 579 14.53 -1.72 -10.44
C GLU A 579 13.36 -0.82 -10.06
N HIS A 580 13.65 0.46 -9.84
CA HIS A 580 12.66 1.45 -9.41
C HIS A 580 12.25 2.37 -10.57
N TYR A 581 10.94 2.54 -10.80
CA TYR A 581 10.37 3.24 -11.96
C TYR A 581 9.42 4.40 -11.60
N ARG A 582 9.36 4.80 -10.33
CA ARG A 582 8.33 5.76 -9.87
C ARG A 582 8.92 7.13 -9.54
N CYS A 583 9.69 7.21 -8.46
CA CYS A 583 10.13 8.47 -7.88
C CYS A 583 11.31 9.06 -8.64
N ASP A 584 11.48 10.38 -8.54
CA ASP A 584 12.73 11.04 -8.88
C ASP A 584 13.92 10.33 -8.19
N PRO A 585 15.09 10.21 -8.86
CA PRO A 585 16.25 9.53 -8.28
C PRO A 585 16.67 10.06 -6.91
N ASP A 586 16.55 11.37 -6.67
CA ASP A 586 16.94 11.97 -5.40
C ASP A 586 15.96 11.64 -4.27
N ILE A 587 14.66 11.53 -4.59
CA ILE A 587 13.64 11.14 -3.60
C ILE A 587 13.85 9.68 -3.18
N ILE A 588 13.97 8.78 -4.14
CA ILE A 588 14.10 7.36 -3.80
C ILE A 588 15.46 7.01 -3.20
N GLU A 589 16.50 7.78 -3.48
CA GLU A 589 17.84 7.52 -2.94
C GLU A 589 17.90 7.68 -1.41
N PHE A 590 17.10 8.59 -0.82
CA PHE A 590 16.93 8.63 0.63
C PHE A 590 16.40 7.30 1.18
N CYS A 591 15.30 6.81 0.61
CA CYS A 591 14.72 5.53 1.03
C CYS A 591 15.69 4.38 0.77
N ASN A 592 16.38 4.38 -0.37
CA ASN A 592 17.36 3.38 -0.79
C ASN A 592 18.49 3.23 0.23
N ARG A 593 19.12 4.33 0.60
CA ARG A 593 20.21 4.32 1.60
C ARG A 593 19.75 3.97 2.99
N LYS A 594 18.60 4.54 3.39
CA LYS A 594 18.12 4.43 4.77
C LYS A 594 17.51 3.08 5.08
N PHE A 595 16.72 2.49 4.16
CA PHE A 595 15.88 1.32 4.40
C PHE A 595 16.25 0.10 3.55
N TYR A 596 16.80 0.30 2.35
CA TYR A 596 17.08 -0.81 1.41
C TYR A 596 18.56 -1.10 1.18
N ALA A 597 19.44 -0.60 2.06
CA ALA A 597 20.88 -0.84 2.02
C ALA A 597 21.55 -0.54 0.64
N GLY A 598 21.05 0.46 -0.09
CA GLY A 598 21.55 0.86 -1.40
C GLY A 598 21.24 -0.13 -2.54
N LYS A 599 20.32 -1.07 -2.35
CA LYS A 599 20.04 -2.14 -3.34
C LYS A 599 19.10 -1.71 -4.47
N LEU A 600 18.34 -0.62 -4.31
CA LEU A 600 17.43 -0.13 -5.35
C LEU A 600 18.21 0.56 -6.48
N ILE A 601 17.73 0.40 -7.69
CA ILE A 601 18.34 0.93 -8.91
C ILE A 601 17.32 1.85 -9.60
N PRO A 602 17.49 3.18 -9.52
CA PRO A 602 16.57 4.11 -10.18
C PRO A 602 16.68 4.01 -11.71
N TYR A 603 15.54 3.82 -12.37
CA TYR A 603 15.39 3.89 -13.84
C TYR A 603 14.77 5.22 -14.29
N THR A 604 14.28 6.02 -13.34
CA THR A 604 13.72 7.35 -13.57
C THR A 604 14.82 8.37 -13.83
N ARG A 605 14.42 9.52 -14.36
CA ARG A 605 15.29 10.70 -14.54
C ARG A 605 14.63 11.88 -13.87
N SER A 606 15.41 12.77 -13.29
CA SER A 606 14.90 14.04 -12.78
C SER A 606 14.29 14.86 -13.92
N ALA A 607 13.05 15.29 -13.72
CA ALA A 607 12.27 16.04 -14.71
C ALA A 607 11.74 17.37 -14.17
N THR A 608 12.12 17.75 -12.94
CA THR A 608 11.63 18.95 -12.26
C THR A 608 12.58 20.13 -12.44
N LYS A 609 12.00 21.34 -12.48
CA LYS A 609 12.75 22.61 -12.39
C LYS A 609 13.10 22.96 -10.92
N PHE A 610 12.45 22.31 -9.96
CA PHE A 610 12.63 22.51 -8.53
C PHE A 610 13.57 21.44 -7.96
N ALA A 611 14.16 21.72 -6.78
CA ALA A 611 14.78 20.68 -5.97
C ALA A 611 13.73 19.58 -5.69
N PRO A 612 13.99 18.29 -5.99
CA PRO A 612 13.00 17.23 -5.82
C PRO A 612 12.53 17.03 -4.36
N MET A 613 13.29 17.56 -3.39
CA MET A 613 12.96 17.48 -1.97
C MET A 613 13.23 18.83 -1.29
N THR A 614 12.27 19.30 -0.50
CA THR A 614 12.36 20.59 0.20
C THR A 614 11.83 20.45 1.62
N VAL A 615 12.43 21.17 2.57
CA VAL A 615 11.95 21.34 3.95
C VAL A 615 11.44 22.74 4.13
N VAL A 616 10.20 22.90 4.56
CA VAL A 616 9.62 24.18 4.98
C VAL A 616 9.48 24.17 6.48
N ARG A 617 10.23 25.07 7.15
CA ARG A 617 10.22 25.19 8.61
C ARG A 617 9.20 26.23 9.03
N THR A 618 8.28 25.85 9.91
CA THR A 618 7.31 26.80 10.48
C THR A 618 7.99 27.79 11.42
N ALA A 619 7.42 28.97 11.59
CA ALA A 619 7.87 29.88 12.64
C ALA A 619 7.73 29.25 14.04
N PRO A 620 8.67 29.51 14.98
CA PRO A 620 8.59 28.99 16.33
C PRO A 620 7.31 29.42 17.05
N GLY A 621 6.68 28.53 17.81
CA GLY A 621 5.49 28.82 18.58
C GLY A 621 4.79 27.59 19.13
N ASN A 622 3.73 27.79 19.91
CA ASN A 622 2.92 26.71 20.48
C ASN A 622 1.65 26.49 19.63
N HIS A 623 1.75 25.72 18.57
CA HIS A 623 0.69 25.56 17.57
C HIS A 623 0.04 24.17 17.55
N MET A 624 0.71 23.16 18.11
CA MET A 624 0.17 21.81 18.20
C MET A 624 -0.86 21.70 19.31
N ARG A 625 -1.95 21.02 19.03
CA ARG A 625 -3.04 20.71 19.98
C ARG A 625 -3.33 19.23 20.01
N ASN A 626 -3.58 18.72 21.22
CA ASN A 626 -3.97 17.34 21.46
C ASN A 626 -5.25 17.32 22.29
N ILE A 627 -6.36 16.90 21.71
CA ILE A 627 -7.66 16.84 22.38
C ILE A 627 -7.91 15.42 22.88
N HIS A 628 -8.22 15.30 24.17
CA HIS A 628 -8.57 14.06 24.84
C HIS A 628 -10.00 14.17 25.38
N GLY A 629 -10.76 13.10 25.32
CA GLY A 629 -11.95 12.93 26.14
C GLY A 629 -13.29 13.48 25.64
N ASN A 630 -13.42 13.99 24.42
CA ASN A 630 -14.72 14.34 23.85
C ASN A 630 -15.53 13.11 23.38
N GLU A 631 -16.84 13.21 23.44
CA GLU A 631 -17.76 12.13 23.03
C GLU A 631 -17.67 11.81 21.53
N ASP A 632 -17.40 12.82 20.68
CA ASP A 632 -17.21 12.61 19.24
C ASP A 632 -15.79 12.09 18.92
N PRO A 633 -15.66 10.88 18.35
CA PRO A 633 -14.37 10.31 17.93
C PRO A 633 -13.61 11.18 16.92
N LYS A 634 -14.29 11.99 16.11
CA LYS A 634 -13.67 12.88 15.11
C LYS A 634 -12.98 14.09 15.74
N SER A 635 -13.37 14.48 16.97
CA SER A 635 -12.76 15.60 17.67
C SER A 635 -11.45 15.23 18.40
N LYS A 636 -11.15 13.94 18.57
CA LYS A 636 -9.96 13.45 19.29
C LYS A 636 -8.71 13.44 18.42
N GLY A 637 -7.56 13.69 19.03
CA GLY A 637 -6.25 13.55 18.39
C GLY A 637 -5.46 14.85 18.28
N ARG A 638 -4.39 14.77 17.48
CA ARG A 638 -3.40 15.83 17.34
C ARG A 638 -3.57 16.62 16.04
N SER A 639 -3.37 17.94 16.12
CA SER A 639 -3.34 18.81 14.94
C SER A 639 -2.43 20.02 15.19
N ASN A 640 -1.90 20.61 14.12
CA ASN A 640 -1.08 21.81 14.09
C ASN A 640 -1.61 22.75 13.00
N GLU A 641 -2.31 23.79 13.40
CA GLU A 641 -2.92 24.77 12.50
C GLU A 641 -1.86 25.57 11.72
N ARG A 642 -0.71 25.87 12.34
CA ARG A 642 0.39 26.59 11.68
C ARG A 642 0.92 25.83 10.47
N GLU A 643 1.09 24.51 10.57
CA GLU A 643 1.53 23.70 9.43
C GLU A 643 0.49 23.74 8.31
N ILE A 644 -0.82 23.76 8.63
CA ILE A 644 -1.90 23.91 7.64
C ILE A 644 -1.85 25.27 6.94
N ASP A 645 -1.70 26.36 7.73
CA ASP A 645 -1.60 27.72 7.17
C ASP A 645 -0.38 27.88 6.25
N VAL A 646 0.76 27.27 6.60
CA VAL A 646 1.98 27.26 5.77
C VAL A 646 1.73 26.49 4.47
N ILE A 647 1.09 25.32 4.55
CA ILE A 647 0.74 24.53 3.35
C ILE A 647 -0.15 25.35 2.43
N GLN A 648 -1.21 25.95 2.97
CA GLN A 648 -2.22 26.69 2.19
C GLN A 648 -1.67 27.99 1.57
N ASN A 649 -0.89 28.75 2.31
CA ASN A 649 -0.50 30.11 1.91
C ASN A 649 0.86 30.19 1.20
N GLU A 650 1.76 29.22 1.39
CA GLU A 650 3.10 29.24 0.83
C GLU A 650 3.38 28.01 -0.06
N VAL A 651 3.16 26.79 0.46
CA VAL A 651 3.58 25.57 -0.22
C VAL A 651 2.73 25.30 -1.46
N LEU A 652 1.41 25.32 -1.34
CA LEU A 652 0.51 25.04 -2.47
C LEU A 652 0.58 26.08 -3.60
N PRO A 653 0.63 27.40 -3.34
CA PRO A 653 0.84 28.39 -4.40
C PRO A 653 2.14 28.17 -5.17
N TRP A 654 3.22 27.79 -4.45
CA TRP A 654 4.50 27.48 -5.08
C TRP A 654 4.43 26.19 -5.93
N ILE A 655 3.86 25.10 -5.43
CA ILE A 655 3.73 23.83 -6.15
C ILE A 655 2.82 23.98 -7.39
N SER A 656 1.71 24.71 -7.25
CA SER A 656 0.69 24.86 -8.31
C SER A 656 1.20 25.60 -9.56
N ALA A 657 2.38 26.21 -9.49
CA ALA A 657 3.02 26.80 -10.66
C ALA A 657 3.49 25.77 -11.70
N ASP A 658 3.72 24.49 -11.31
CA ASP A 658 4.24 23.43 -12.20
C ASP A 658 3.43 22.11 -12.10
N ILE A 659 2.74 21.87 -10.99
CA ILE A 659 2.02 20.61 -10.72
C ILE A 659 0.54 20.93 -10.47
N PRO A 660 -0.39 20.32 -11.22
CA PRO A 660 -1.81 20.59 -11.05
C PRO A 660 -2.33 20.06 -9.70
N PRO A 661 -3.35 20.70 -9.09
CA PRO A 661 -3.84 20.37 -7.74
C PRO A 661 -4.24 18.90 -7.54
N HIS A 662 -4.83 18.24 -8.54
CA HIS A 662 -5.24 16.83 -8.44
C HIS A 662 -4.05 15.85 -8.40
N GLU A 663 -2.85 16.28 -8.79
CA GLU A 663 -1.59 15.55 -8.67
C GLU A 663 -0.80 15.91 -7.41
N VAL A 664 -1.39 16.72 -6.51
CA VAL A 664 -0.83 17.04 -5.20
C VAL A 664 -1.54 16.23 -4.13
N GLY A 665 -0.76 15.65 -3.21
CA GLY A 665 -1.26 14.97 -2.02
C GLY A 665 -0.67 15.54 -0.75
N VAL A 666 -1.48 15.63 0.31
CA VAL A 666 -1.01 16.02 1.65
C VAL A 666 -1.15 14.83 2.59
N THR A 667 -0.08 14.47 3.27
CA THR A 667 -0.07 13.33 4.18
C THR A 667 0.44 13.69 5.56
N THR A 668 -0.07 13.00 6.58
CA THR A 668 0.24 13.28 7.99
C THR A 668 0.18 12.01 8.83
N PRO A 669 0.89 11.92 9.95
CA PRO A 669 0.74 10.83 10.92
C PRO A 669 -0.65 10.76 11.57
N TYR A 670 -1.37 11.87 11.70
CA TYR A 670 -2.53 11.99 12.58
C TYR A 670 -3.84 12.24 11.85
N ARG A 671 -4.87 11.44 12.17
CA ARG A 671 -6.19 11.52 11.54
C ARG A 671 -6.82 12.91 11.64
N ARG A 672 -6.79 13.52 12.83
CA ARG A 672 -7.35 14.86 13.04
C ARG A 672 -6.67 15.93 12.17
N GLN A 673 -5.34 15.84 11.98
CA GLN A 673 -4.64 16.74 11.07
C GLN A 673 -5.12 16.55 9.63
N ALA A 674 -5.27 15.30 9.19
CA ALA A 674 -5.76 14.99 7.85
C ALA A 674 -7.17 15.55 7.61
N ASP A 675 -8.08 15.39 8.57
CA ASP A 675 -9.44 15.92 8.48
C ASP A 675 -9.43 17.47 8.39
N LYS A 676 -8.64 18.15 9.24
CA LYS A 676 -8.49 19.61 9.18
C LYS A 676 -7.84 20.12 7.89
N VAL A 677 -6.88 19.38 7.35
CA VAL A 677 -6.27 19.69 6.04
C VAL A 677 -7.32 19.56 4.94
N THR A 678 -8.14 18.49 4.97
CA THR A 678 -9.24 18.32 4.02
C THR A 678 -10.23 19.50 4.06
N ASP A 679 -10.61 19.94 5.28
CA ASP A 679 -11.54 21.06 5.46
C ASP A 679 -10.94 22.41 5.01
N ALA A 680 -9.62 22.56 5.05
CA ALA A 680 -8.93 23.81 4.73
C ALA A 680 -8.55 23.95 3.25
N LEU A 681 -8.42 22.82 2.52
CA LEU A 681 -7.95 22.81 1.13
C LEU A 681 -9.10 22.62 0.13
N ILE A 682 -8.81 22.86 -1.14
CA ILE A 682 -9.75 22.62 -2.24
C ILE A 682 -9.95 21.11 -2.45
N ASP A 683 -11.16 20.70 -2.84
CA ASP A 683 -11.57 19.29 -3.02
C ASP A 683 -10.68 18.49 -3.98
N SER A 684 -9.97 19.14 -4.89
CA SER A 684 -9.07 18.47 -5.84
C SER A 684 -7.75 18.00 -5.24
N ILE A 685 -7.37 18.48 -4.04
CA ILE A 685 -6.16 18.05 -3.34
C ILE A 685 -6.50 16.93 -2.37
N GLU A 686 -5.88 15.79 -2.57
CA GLU A 686 -6.12 14.63 -1.73
C GLU A 686 -5.34 14.72 -0.42
N SER A 687 -6.02 14.61 0.73
CA SER A 687 -5.36 14.55 2.04
C SER A 687 -5.81 13.33 2.84
N ASP A 688 -4.87 12.63 3.48
CA ASP A 688 -5.17 11.54 4.41
C ASP A 688 -3.95 11.21 5.30
N THR A 689 -4.15 10.28 6.23
CA THR A 689 -3.03 9.74 7.01
C THR A 689 -2.09 8.92 6.13
N VAL A 690 -0.79 8.85 6.51
CA VAL A 690 0.21 8.05 5.79
C VAL A 690 -0.25 6.61 5.58
N HIS A 691 -0.94 6.00 6.56
CA HIS A 691 -1.48 4.65 6.46
C HIS A 691 -2.49 4.47 5.33
N LYS A 692 -3.38 5.44 5.16
CA LYS A 692 -4.39 5.39 4.09
C LYS A 692 -3.84 5.88 2.74
N PHE A 693 -2.76 6.64 2.76
CA PHE A 693 -2.04 7.08 1.57
C PHE A 693 -1.20 5.96 0.93
N GLN A 694 -1.00 4.84 1.64
CA GLN A 694 -0.30 3.68 1.10
C GLN A 694 -1.05 3.11 -0.12
N GLY A 695 -0.31 2.80 -1.18
CA GLY A 695 -0.89 2.37 -2.48
C GLY A 695 -1.24 3.50 -3.45
N ARG A 696 -1.28 4.77 -3.00
CA ARG A 696 -1.54 5.95 -3.83
C ARG A 696 -0.23 6.63 -4.25
N GLU A 697 -0.24 7.35 -5.36
CA GLU A 697 0.93 8.05 -5.92
C GLU A 697 0.51 9.44 -6.36
N LYS A 698 1.40 10.44 -6.16
CA LYS A 698 1.17 11.83 -6.59
C LYS A 698 2.47 12.41 -7.14
N ASP A 699 2.35 13.33 -8.09
CA ASP A 699 3.51 14.09 -8.58
C ASP A 699 4.19 14.86 -7.43
N ALA A 700 3.41 15.52 -6.58
CA ALA A 700 3.91 16.16 -5.37
C ALA A 700 3.25 15.60 -4.11
N VAL A 701 4.05 15.35 -3.08
CA VAL A 701 3.57 14.96 -1.74
C VAL A 701 4.09 15.93 -0.70
N VAL A 702 3.19 16.50 0.07
CA VAL A 702 3.48 17.36 1.23
C VAL A 702 3.24 16.55 2.50
N MET A 703 4.27 16.39 3.33
CA MET A 703 4.16 15.72 4.63
C MET A 703 4.16 16.78 5.75
N THR A 704 3.12 16.78 6.60
CA THR A 704 3.01 17.60 7.80
C THR A 704 3.23 16.75 9.05
N THR A 705 4.14 17.18 9.94
CA THR A 705 4.63 16.37 11.07
C THR A 705 3.83 16.53 12.35
N VAL A 706 3.11 17.65 12.50
CA VAL A 706 2.33 17.99 13.71
C VAL A 706 3.21 18.11 14.97
N LEU A 707 4.36 18.76 14.83
CA LEU A 707 5.34 18.93 15.89
C LEU A 707 5.45 20.41 16.33
N ASP A 708 5.79 20.64 17.59
CA ASP A 708 6.20 21.93 18.14
C ASP A 708 7.11 21.76 19.38
N ASP A 709 7.58 22.87 19.97
CA ASP A 709 8.46 22.86 21.15
C ASP A 709 7.76 22.51 22.46
N THR A 710 6.44 22.33 22.48
CA THR A 710 5.71 21.99 23.70
C THR A 710 6.03 20.59 24.21
N ARG A 711 5.71 20.31 25.48
CA ARG A 711 5.81 18.96 26.03
C ARG A 711 4.97 17.96 25.24
N SER A 712 3.81 18.39 24.76
CA SER A 712 2.89 17.57 23.98
C SER A 712 3.43 17.32 22.56
N GLY A 713 4.04 18.32 21.91
CA GLY A 713 4.71 18.18 20.62
C GLY A 713 5.89 17.22 20.68
N ARG A 714 6.71 17.36 21.74
CA ARG A 714 7.82 16.41 21.97
C ARG A 714 7.37 14.97 22.23
N ALA A 715 6.23 14.77 22.90
CA ALA A 715 5.63 13.44 23.07
C ALA A 715 5.03 12.86 21.76
N ALA A 716 4.76 13.72 20.75
CA ALA A 716 4.31 13.29 19.44
C ALA A 716 5.44 12.76 18.55
N LEU A 717 6.69 13.07 18.90
CA LEU A 717 7.85 12.79 18.07
C LEU A 717 8.03 11.30 17.79
N GLU A 718 7.84 10.44 18.77
CA GLU A 718 8.04 8.99 18.64
C GLU A 718 7.21 8.41 17.49
N PHE A 719 5.96 8.83 17.37
CA PHE A 719 5.08 8.37 16.30
C PHE A 719 5.40 9.03 14.94
N ALA A 720 5.72 10.32 14.93
CA ALA A 720 6.08 11.04 13.70
C ALA A 720 7.45 10.61 13.13
N ASP A 721 8.36 10.14 14.01
CA ASP A 721 9.72 9.66 13.66
C ASP A 721 9.76 8.14 13.36
N ASP A 722 8.59 7.50 13.15
CA ASP A 722 8.53 6.08 12.76
C ASP A 722 9.18 5.87 11.39
N PRO A 723 10.18 4.97 11.27
CA PRO A 723 10.93 4.77 10.03
C PRO A 723 10.05 4.29 8.87
N LYS A 724 9.06 3.43 9.14
CA LYS A 724 8.17 2.87 8.11
C LYS A 724 7.19 3.91 7.60
N LEU A 725 6.72 4.77 8.51
CA LEU A 725 5.85 5.89 8.15
C LEU A 725 6.59 6.89 7.25
N ILE A 726 7.83 7.25 7.59
CA ILE A 726 8.67 8.14 6.78
C ILE A 726 8.97 7.51 5.42
N ASN A 727 9.34 6.22 5.38
CA ASN A 727 9.60 5.51 4.13
C ASN A 727 8.38 5.53 3.19
N VAL A 728 7.20 5.25 3.74
CA VAL A 728 5.94 5.29 2.95
C VAL A 728 5.67 6.71 2.46
N ALA A 729 5.73 7.73 3.32
CA ALA A 729 5.41 9.11 2.95
C ALA A 729 6.34 9.62 1.83
N VAL A 730 7.66 9.46 1.97
CA VAL A 730 8.64 9.92 0.98
C VAL A 730 8.46 9.19 -0.35
N SER A 731 8.27 7.87 -0.32
CA SER A 731 8.17 7.05 -1.54
C SER A 731 6.83 7.19 -2.30
N ARG A 732 5.88 8.01 -1.83
CA ARG A 732 4.64 8.36 -2.56
C ARG A 732 4.85 9.50 -3.55
N ALA A 733 5.88 10.33 -3.37
CA ALA A 733 6.18 11.45 -4.24
C ALA A 733 6.89 10.98 -5.51
N MET A 734 6.34 11.31 -6.68
CA MET A 734 6.97 10.98 -7.96
C MET A 734 8.01 12.03 -8.36
N ARG A 735 7.70 13.32 -8.22
CA ARG A 735 8.52 14.44 -8.71
C ARG A 735 8.99 15.39 -7.61
N LEU A 736 8.16 15.61 -6.58
CA LEU A 736 8.44 16.60 -5.52
C LEU A 736 7.97 16.06 -4.16
N PHE A 737 8.86 16.11 -3.16
CA PHE A 737 8.52 15.86 -1.76
C PHE A 737 8.79 17.11 -0.93
N VAL A 738 7.79 17.57 -0.17
CA VAL A 738 7.90 18.72 0.73
C VAL A 738 7.62 18.28 2.16
N LEU A 739 8.57 18.53 3.06
CA LEU A 739 8.41 18.30 4.49
C LEU A 739 8.09 19.62 5.19
N VAL A 740 6.89 19.75 5.75
CA VAL A 740 6.50 20.89 6.60
C VAL A 740 6.65 20.48 8.05
N THR A 741 7.53 21.16 8.80
CA THR A 741 7.90 20.76 10.16
C THR A 741 8.34 21.93 11.02
N HIS A 742 8.54 21.69 12.31
CA HIS A 742 9.05 22.67 13.28
C HIS A 742 10.51 23.08 12.96
N PRO A 743 10.92 24.34 13.24
CA PRO A 743 12.25 24.87 12.89
C PRO A 743 13.41 24.22 13.64
N SER A 744 13.22 23.71 14.86
CA SER A 744 14.28 23.04 15.61
C SER A 744 14.35 21.57 15.20
N GLU A 745 15.55 21.11 14.83
CA GLU A 745 15.85 19.67 14.75
C GLU A 745 15.75 19.12 16.17
N LEU A 746 14.70 18.37 16.46
CA LEU A 746 14.51 17.81 17.79
C LEU A 746 15.68 16.86 18.11
N PRO A 747 16.46 17.09 19.18
CA PRO A 747 17.68 16.35 19.46
C PRO A 747 17.50 14.83 19.59
N LYS A 748 16.26 14.38 19.85
CA LYS A 748 15.89 12.97 20.01
C LYS A 748 15.36 12.33 18.71
N SER A 749 15.05 13.12 17.67
CA SER A 749 14.65 12.59 16.37
C SER A 749 15.84 11.89 15.73
N ARG A 750 15.62 10.71 15.15
CA ARG A 750 16.61 9.96 14.41
C ARG A 750 16.35 10.00 12.91
N HIS A 751 15.13 9.67 12.52
CA HIS A 751 14.78 9.44 11.11
C HIS A 751 14.40 10.74 10.41
N LEU A 752 13.64 11.62 11.05
CA LEU A 752 13.36 12.96 10.52
C LEU A 752 14.64 13.81 10.42
N ARG A 753 15.52 13.73 11.40
CA ARG A 753 16.84 14.40 11.35
C ARG A 753 17.67 13.91 10.17
N ASP A 754 17.70 12.59 9.92
CA ASP A 754 18.44 12.03 8.81
C ASP A 754 17.82 12.46 7.47
N LEU A 755 16.48 12.54 7.38
CA LEU A 755 15.75 13.06 6.21
C LEU A 755 16.11 14.52 5.94
N ILE A 756 16.02 15.39 6.94
CA ILE A 756 16.37 16.81 6.81
C ILE A 756 17.85 16.96 6.44
N GLY A 757 18.74 16.19 7.09
CA GLY A 757 20.17 16.18 6.78
C GLY A 757 20.44 15.75 5.33
N TYR A 758 19.74 14.74 4.83
CA TYR A 758 19.84 14.31 3.45
C TYR A 758 19.36 15.39 2.47
N ILE A 759 18.21 16.03 2.74
CA ILE A 759 17.66 17.12 1.90
C ILE A 759 18.66 18.28 1.82
N ARG A 760 19.21 18.72 2.95
CA ARG A 760 20.26 19.75 2.98
C ARG A 760 21.52 19.37 2.21
N TYR A 761 21.92 18.10 2.29
CA TYR A 761 23.09 17.63 1.55
C TYR A 761 22.85 17.66 0.04
N ARG A 762 21.63 17.41 -0.42
CA ARG A 762 21.30 17.44 -1.86
C ARG A 762 21.30 18.83 -2.47
N ASP A 763 20.77 19.82 -1.73
CA ASP A 763 20.75 21.24 -2.13
C ASP A 763 20.97 22.14 -0.90
N PRO A 764 22.24 22.46 -0.58
CA PRO A 764 22.55 23.23 0.62
C PRO A 764 21.95 24.65 0.67
N ASP A 765 21.73 25.24 -0.49
CA ASP A 765 21.37 26.68 -0.59
C ASP A 765 19.85 26.89 -0.62
N ASN A 766 19.07 25.94 -1.19
CA ASN A 766 17.63 26.16 -1.43
C ASN A 766 16.70 25.10 -0.83
N ALA A 767 17.22 24.00 -0.31
CA ALA A 767 16.39 22.88 0.14
C ALA A 767 15.70 23.10 1.47
N VAL A 768 16.11 24.10 2.27
CA VAL A 768 15.48 24.42 3.56
C VAL A 768 15.03 25.87 3.55
N VAL A 769 13.73 26.07 3.63
CA VAL A 769 13.07 27.38 3.57
C VAL A 769 12.41 27.64 4.92
N ASP A 770 12.59 28.85 5.47
CA ASP A 770 11.84 29.32 6.63
C ASP A 770 10.54 29.97 6.17
N SER A 771 9.44 29.60 6.78
CA SER A 771 8.12 30.16 6.50
C SER A 771 7.98 31.56 7.12
N ASP A 772 7.39 32.47 6.34
CA ASP A 772 7.01 33.81 6.80
C ASP A 772 5.63 33.84 7.49
N VAL A 773 4.93 32.71 7.55
CA VAL A 773 3.63 32.60 8.23
C VAL A 773 3.82 32.66 9.74
N VAL A 774 3.46 33.81 10.33
CA VAL A 774 3.57 34.08 11.75
C VAL A 774 2.22 34.44 12.37
N SER A 775 2.09 34.38 13.71
CA SER A 775 0.91 34.77 14.45
C SER A 775 1.26 35.87 15.47
N ILE A 776 0.37 36.82 15.60
CA ILE A 776 0.47 37.80 16.70
C ILE A 776 0.37 37.12 18.07
N PHE A 777 -0.34 36.00 18.17
CA PHE A 777 -0.54 35.24 19.41
C PHE A 777 0.70 34.44 19.85
N ASP A 778 1.74 34.35 19.02
CA ASP A 778 3.02 33.73 19.42
C ASP A 778 3.64 34.48 20.63
N LEU A 779 3.29 35.74 20.80
CA LEU A 779 3.67 36.53 21.98
C LEU A 779 3.13 35.97 23.29
N LEU A 780 2.04 35.24 23.30
CA LEU A 780 1.49 34.60 24.50
C LEU A 780 2.46 33.59 25.13
N TYR A 781 3.30 32.97 24.31
CA TYR A 781 4.18 31.85 24.67
C TYR A 781 5.65 32.27 24.85
N THR A 782 5.97 33.56 24.63
CA THR A 782 7.31 34.11 24.89
C THR A 782 7.46 34.54 26.34
N ASP A 783 8.70 34.55 26.88
CA ASP A 783 8.97 35.05 28.24
C ASP A 783 8.53 36.49 28.41
N ARG A 784 7.98 36.80 29.59
CA ARG A 784 7.47 38.15 29.90
C ARG A 784 8.51 39.29 29.65
N ALA A 785 9.78 39.03 29.93
CA ALA A 785 10.87 39.99 29.70
C ALA A 785 11.15 40.19 28.18
N ARG A 786 10.97 39.14 27.38
CA ARG A 786 11.14 39.22 25.92
C ARG A 786 9.95 39.91 25.27
N ARG A 787 8.70 39.67 25.75
CA ARG A 787 7.48 40.36 25.30
C ARG A 787 7.62 41.88 25.48
N GLN A 788 8.09 42.33 26.63
CA GLN A 788 8.25 43.76 26.93
C GLN A 788 9.34 44.44 26.10
N ARG A 789 10.42 43.73 25.72
CA ARG A 789 11.49 44.26 24.88
C ARG A 789 11.12 44.31 23.40
N THR A 790 10.40 43.29 22.91
CA THR A 790 10.11 43.13 21.48
C THR A 790 8.88 43.95 21.03
N HIS A 791 7.88 44.13 21.94
CA HIS A 791 6.65 44.87 21.62
C HIS A 791 6.22 45.82 22.74
N PRO A 792 6.93 46.93 22.92
CA PRO A 792 6.62 47.91 23.98
C PRO A 792 5.28 48.64 23.80
N LYS A 793 4.60 48.47 22.63
CA LYS A 793 3.32 49.13 22.28
C LYS A 793 2.09 48.39 22.77
N ILE A 794 2.20 47.13 23.28
CA ILE A 794 1.03 46.39 23.73
C ILE A 794 0.59 46.98 25.10
N GLY A 795 -0.60 47.54 25.14
CA GLY A 795 -1.23 48.00 26.38
C GLY A 795 -1.88 46.81 27.09
N TRP A 796 -1.16 46.20 28.05
CA TRP A 796 -1.65 45.06 28.85
C TRP A 796 -2.71 45.48 29.89
N GLY A 797 -3.75 44.66 30.04
CA GLY A 797 -4.84 44.86 31.02
C GLY A 797 -5.93 45.81 30.52
N ARG A 798 -6.06 46.01 29.23
CA ARG A 798 -7.13 46.78 28.60
C ARG A 798 -8.40 45.95 28.37
N THR A 799 -8.24 44.65 28.32
CA THR A 799 -9.29 43.62 28.12
C THR A 799 -9.20 42.55 29.21
N GLU A 800 -10.14 41.59 29.18
CA GLU A 800 -10.20 40.53 30.19
C GLU A 800 -9.04 39.51 30.05
N PHE A 801 -8.64 39.20 28.80
CA PHE A 801 -7.61 38.22 28.51
C PHE A 801 -6.41 38.80 27.75
N PRO A 802 -5.17 38.31 28.01
CA PRO A 802 -3.97 38.77 27.31
C PRO A 802 -4.02 38.60 25.79
N SER A 803 -4.76 37.61 25.28
CA SER A 803 -4.98 37.37 23.84
C SER A 803 -5.78 38.51 23.20
N GLU A 804 -6.76 39.02 23.92
CA GLU A 804 -7.57 40.16 23.48
C GLU A 804 -6.74 41.46 23.47
N ASP A 805 -5.86 41.70 24.48
CA ASP A 805 -4.96 42.83 24.47
C ASP A 805 -4.02 42.88 23.26
N ILE A 806 -3.51 41.70 22.87
CA ILE A 806 -2.67 41.53 21.66
C ILE A 806 -3.50 41.82 20.41
N ALA A 807 -4.68 41.22 20.31
CA ALA A 807 -5.59 41.42 19.18
C ALA A 807 -6.02 42.88 19.05
N LEU A 808 -6.39 43.52 20.17
CA LEU A 808 -6.75 44.95 20.20
C LEU A 808 -5.63 45.83 19.63
N THR A 809 -4.40 45.61 20.08
CA THR A 809 -3.24 46.36 19.58
C THR A 809 -3.02 46.20 18.08
N MET A 810 -3.20 44.96 17.56
CA MET A 810 -3.11 44.68 16.13
C MET A 810 -4.24 45.35 15.36
N LEU A 811 -5.48 45.25 15.84
CA LEU A 811 -6.66 45.85 15.22
C LEU A 811 -6.54 47.38 15.18
N GLU A 812 -6.10 48.01 16.28
CA GLU A 812 -5.81 49.43 16.29
C GLU A 812 -4.76 49.81 15.23
N GLY A 813 -3.72 48.96 15.04
CA GLY A 813 -2.73 49.16 13.99
C GLY A 813 -3.32 49.10 12.58
N VAL A 814 -4.15 48.12 12.29
CA VAL A 814 -4.85 47.99 10.99
C VAL A 814 -5.77 49.17 10.73
N LEU A 815 -6.51 49.63 11.74
CA LEU A 815 -7.45 50.77 11.62
C LEU A 815 -6.75 52.14 11.44
N THR A 816 -5.43 52.25 11.63
CA THR A 816 -4.67 53.45 11.26
C THR A 816 -4.34 53.53 9.78
N GLU A 817 -4.51 52.45 9.03
CA GLU A 817 -4.26 52.42 7.59
C GLU A 817 -5.31 53.27 6.82
N PRO A 818 -4.92 53.96 5.74
CA PRO A 818 -5.80 54.93 5.05
C PRO A 818 -7.14 54.34 4.60
N GLY A 819 -7.19 53.07 4.22
CA GLY A 819 -8.42 52.36 3.79
C GLY A 819 -9.45 52.16 4.93
N TYR A 820 -9.02 52.09 6.19
CA TYR A 820 -9.86 51.72 7.35
C TYR A 820 -9.99 52.80 8.39
N SER A 821 -9.43 53.96 8.17
CA SER A 821 -9.40 55.07 9.14
C SER A 821 -10.79 55.63 9.53
N HIS A 822 -11.82 55.33 8.76
CA HIS A 822 -13.21 55.66 9.05
C HIS A 822 -13.84 54.73 10.07
N LEU A 823 -13.22 53.59 10.38
CA LEU A 823 -13.68 52.63 11.38
C LEU A 823 -13.10 52.93 12.77
N ALA A 824 -13.83 52.53 13.80
CA ALA A 824 -13.38 52.51 15.18
C ALA A 824 -13.76 51.20 15.86
N ILE A 825 -13.08 50.91 17.00
CA ILE A 825 -13.23 49.69 17.73
C ILE A 825 -13.66 49.95 19.16
N HIS A 826 -14.63 49.14 19.65
CA HIS A 826 -14.98 49.07 21.06
C HIS A 826 -14.74 47.65 21.58
N PRO A 827 -13.96 47.48 22.66
CA PRO A 827 -13.79 46.20 23.30
C PRO A 827 -15.01 45.80 24.14
N GLN A 828 -15.28 44.52 24.26
CA GLN A 828 -16.28 43.90 25.16
C GLN A 828 -17.68 44.52 25.13
N VAL A 829 -18.30 44.51 23.92
CA VAL A 829 -19.63 45.09 23.73
C VAL A 829 -20.73 44.03 23.87
N SER A 830 -21.69 44.28 24.78
CA SER A 830 -22.84 43.36 24.97
C SER A 830 -23.68 43.24 23.70
N LEU A 831 -24.14 42.01 23.35
CA LEU A 831 -25.04 41.73 22.22
C LEU A 831 -26.35 42.53 22.30
N GLN A 832 -26.80 42.90 23.52
CA GLN A 832 -27.97 43.75 23.73
C GLN A 832 -27.87 45.15 23.12
N HIS A 833 -26.64 45.65 22.95
CA HIS A 833 -26.39 46.97 22.37
C HIS A 833 -26.16 46.93 20.86
N VAL A 834 -25.96 45.72 20.29
CA VAL A 834 -25.70 45.51 18.86
C VAL A 834 -26.97 45.20 18.09
N PHE A 835 -27.87 44.38 18.69
CA PHE A 835 -29.10 43.88 18.03
C PHE A 835 -30.35 44.64 18.48
N PRO A 836 -31.44 44.67 17.65
CA PRO A 836 -32.70 45.37 18.01
C PRO A 836 -33.31 44.86 19.32
N ARG A 837 -33.94 45.78 20.07
CA ARG A 837 -34.52 45.43 21.38
C ARG A 837 -35.66 44.43 21.33
N ASP A 838 -36.39 44.32 20.22
CA ASP A 838 -37.51 43.40 20.04
C ASP A 838 -37.10 41.94 19.78
N LEU A 839 -35.85 41.72 19.37
CA LEU A 839 -35.28 40.40 19.06
C LEU A 839 -36.24 39.52 18.24
N ALA A 840 -36.96 40.12 17.28
CA ALA A 840 -38.05 39.49 16.55
C ALA A 840 -37.61 38.26 15.71
N ARG A 841 -36.33 38.23 15.26
CA ARG A 841 -35.80 37.13 14.42
C ARG A 841 -35.27 35.93 15.22
N LEU A 842 -35.35 35.97 16.58
CA LEU A 842 -34.75 34.99 17.47
C LEU A 842 -35.80 34.16 18.22
N ASP A 843 -35.48 32.88 18.48
CA ASP A 843 -36.22 32.03 19.40
C ASP A 843 -35.89 32.31 20.89
N ASP A 844 -36.58 31.62 21.81
CA ASP A 844 -36.42 31.88 23.23
C ASP A 844 -35.00 31.53 23.76
N GLN A 845 -34.33 30.54 23.21
CA GLN A 845 -32.96 30.17 23.61
C GLN A 845 -31.98 31.29 23.26
N HIS A 846 -32.03 31.83 22.04
CA HIS A 846 -31.21 32.96 21.62
C HIS A 846 -31.50 34.24 22.38
N ARG A 847 -32.79 34.50 22.67
CA ARG A 847 -33.18 35.67 23.48
C ARG A 847 -32.68 35.59 24.91
N GLU A 848 -32.74 34.39 25.51
CA GLU A 848 -32.18 34.16 26.85
C GLU A 848 -30.68 34.29 26.87
N PHE A 849 -29.96 33.81 25.84
CA PHE A 849 -28.52 33.93 25.70
C PHE A 849 -28.10 35.43 25.68
N ILE A 850 -28.78 36.26 24.89
CA ILE A 850 -28.53 37.72 24.86
C ILE A 850 -28.79 38.36 26.23
N ARG A 851 -29.85 37.99 26.91
CA ARG A 851 -30.24 38.52 28.23
C ARG A 851 -29.21 38.16 29.32
N ARG A 852 -28.49 37.06 29.21
CA ARG A 852 -27.40 36.64 30.13
C ARG A 852 -26.10 37.43 29.97
N ARG A 853 -26.12 38.60 29.33
CA ARG A 853 -24.99 39.50 29.12
C ARG A 853 -23.87 38.91 28.24
N ALA A 854 -24.19 38.11 27.26
CA ALA A 854 -23.21 37.72 26.23
C ALA A 854 -22.67 38.99 25.54
N SER A 855 -21.34 39.01 25.32
CA SER A 855 -20.62 40.13 24.69
C SER A 855 -19.80 39.62 23.50
N PHE A 856 -19.50 40.54 22.57
CA PHE A 856 -18.42 40.41 21.60
C PHE A 856 -17.12 40.92 22.20
N ASP A 857 -16.00 40.29 21.86
CA ASP A 857 -14.69 40.78 22.31
C ASP A 857 -14.39 42.15 21.70
N PHE A 858 -14.71 42.33 20.40
CA PHE A 858 -14.56 43.61 19.70
C PHE A 858 -15.76 43.87 18.77
N LEU A 859 -16.24 45.12 18.79
CA LEU A 859 -17.20 45.66 17.84
C LEU A 859 -16.55 46.75 17.00
N LEU A 860 -16.60 46.65 15.69
CA LEU A 860 -16.17 47.69 14.76
C LEU A 860 -17.40 48.48 14.28
N TYR A 861 -17.28 49.80 14.29
CA TYR A 861 -18.33 50.72 13.84
C TYR A 861 -17.73 51.82 12.98
N ASN A 862 -18.54 52.40 12.11
CA ASN A 862 -18.17 53.53 11.29
C ASN A 862 -18.30 54.83 12.11
N ARG A 863 -17.20 55.57 12.28
CA ARG A 863 -17.16 56.84 13.05
C ARG A 863 -18.01 57.96 12.48
N ILE A 864 -18.28 57.93 11.15
CA ILE A 864 -19.00 58.99 10.43
C ILE A 864 -20.51 58.76 10.53
N THR A 865 -20.95 57.53 10.31
CA THR A 865 -22.37 57.15 10.29
C THR A 865 -22.88 56.67 11.64
N ASN A 866 -21.99 56.33 12.56
CA ASN A 866 -22.26 55.71 13.86
C ASN A 866 -23.03 54.37 13.72
N THR A 867 -22.75 53.62 12.64
CA THR A 867 -23.35 52.28 12.35
C THR A 867 -22.40 51.17 12.74
N ASN A 868 -22.90 50.12 13.39
CA ASN A 868 -22.15 48.90 13.66
C ASN A 868 -21.89 48.18 12.36
N MET A 869 -20.62 47.83 12.08
CA MET A 869 -20.21 47.19 10.82
C MET A 869 -20.01 45.67 10.97
N CYS A 870 -19.25 45.26 11.97
CA CYS A 870 -18.95 43.86 12.23
C CYS A 870 -18.46 43.60 13.64
N ALA A 871 -18.43 42.33 14.06
CA ALA A 871 -17.79 41.92 15.31
C ALA A 871 -16.56 41.03 15.03
N ILE A 872 -15.61 41.07 15.98
CA ILE A 872 -14.42 40.20 15.96
C ILE A 872 -14.31 39.49 17.31
N GLU A 873 -14.19 38.18 17.31
CA GLU A 873 -13.99 37.30 18.46
C GLU A 873 -12.58 36.74 18.46
N VAL A 874 -11.99 36.52 19.63
CA VAL A 874 -10.66 35.92 19.84
C VAL A 874 -10.84 34.57 20.52
N ASP A 875 -10.78 33.52 19.74
CA ASP A 875 -11.02 32.15 20.20
C ASP A 875 -9.75 31.54 20.79
N GLY A 876 -9.67 31.49 22.14
CA GLY A 876 -8.58 30.79 22.85
C GLY A 876 -8.83 29.29 22.89
N PHE A 877 -7.80 28.50 22.62
CA PHE A 877 -7.93 27.02 22.54
C PHE A 877 -8.55 26.36 23.77
N ALA A 878 -8.08 26.74 24.97
CA ALA A 878 -8.57 26.15 26.23
C ALA A 878 -10.05 26.40 26.49
N ALA A 879 -10.55 27.57 26.07
CA ALA A 879 -11.93 27.97 26.27
C ALA A 879 -12.88 27.52 25.15
N HIS A 880 -12.43 27.45 23.89
CA HIS A 880 -13.31 27.27 22.73
C HIS A 880 -13.24 25.91 22.08
N GLU A 881 -12.10 25.18 22.14
CA GLU A 881 -12.02 23.85 21.52
C GLU A 881 -12.10 22.69 22.52
N ALA A 882 -11.85 22.92 23.81
CA ALA A 882 -11.83 21.90 24.85
C ALA A 882 -13.06 21.87 25.73
N ASP A 883 -13.88 22.95 25.74
CA ASP A 883 -15.08 23.07 26.58
C ASP A 883 -16.38 22.99 25.76
N PRO A 884 -17.18 21.91 25.91
CA PRO A 884 -18.46 21.76 25.19
C PRO A 884 -19.45 22.89 25.45
N ALA A 885 -19.44 23.49 26.67
CA ALA A 885 -20.32 24.60 27.02
C ALA A 885 -19.96 25.87 26.22
N GLN A 886 -18.67 26.10 25.99
CA GLN A 886 -18.22 27.23 25.18
C GLN A 886 -18.55 27.03 23.70
N LEU A 887 -18.38 25.82 23.15
CA LEU A 887 -18.78 25.49 21.76
C LEU A 887 -20.26 25.79 21.52
N THR A 888 -21.11 25.49 22.50
CA THR A 888 -22.56 25.82 22.42
C THR A 888 -22.80 27.33 22.41
N ARG A 889 -22.06 28.11 23.22
CA ARG A 889 -22.17 29.57 23.23
C ARG A 889 -21.71 30.19 21.92
N ASP A 890 -20.62 29.66 21.34
CA ASP A 890 -20.08 30.12 20.06
C ASP A 890 -21.04 29.83 18.90
N ALA A 891 -21.67 28.66 18.89
CA ALA A 891 -22.71 28.31 17.94
C ALA A 891 -23.91 29.27 18.03
N LEU A 892 -24.36 29.60 19.25
CA LEU A 892 -25.45 30.55 19.44
C LEU A 892 -25.06 31.96 18.95
N LYS A 893 -23.85 32.46 19.22
CA LYS A 893 -23.39 33.75 18.69
C LYS A 893 -23.39 33.74 17.16
N ASN A 894 -22.86 32.68 16.52
CA ASN A 894 -22.80 32.57 15.08
C ASN A 894 -24.19 32.58 14.45
N GLU A 895 -25.14 31.83 15.03
CA GLU A 895 -26.51 31.77 14.53
C GLU A 895 -27.24 33.11 14.69
N ILE A 896 -27.04 33.83 15.83
CA ILE A 896 -27.60 35.17 16.04
C ILE A 896 -27.08 36.13 14.96
N CYS A 897 -25.76 36.17 14.72
CA CYS A 897 -25.16 37.02 13.70
C CYS A 897 -25.74 36.68 12.31
N HIS A 898 -25.86 35.42 11.96
CA HIS A 898 -26.41 34.98 10.67
C HIS A 898 -27.86 35.42 10.49
N ARG A 899 -28.72 35.28 11.53
CA ARG A 899 -30.12 35.67 11.45
C ARG A 899 -30.35 37.19 11.27
N TYR A 900 -29.37 37.99 11.66
CA TYR A 900 -29.41 39.44 11.51
C TYR A 900 -28.54 39.98 10.37
N ASP A 901 -27.96 39.07 9.54
CA ASP A 901 -27.01 39.41 8.45
C ASP A 901 -25.87 40.28 8.96
N PHE A 902 -25.38 40.00 10.18
CA PHE A 902 -24.31 40.73 10.83
C PHE A 902 -22.99 39.97 10.73
N GLU A 903 -21.97 40.60 10.16
CA GLU A 903 -20.67 39.99 9.89
C GLU A 903 -19.86 39.73 11.17
N LEU A 904 -19.34 38.51 11.33
CA LEU A 904 -18.54 38.06 12.46
C LEU A 904 -17.24 37.41 12.00
N LEU A 905 -16.10 37.96 12.40
CA LEU A 905 -14.80 37.35 12.20
C LEU A 905 -14.31 36.68 13.48
N ARG A 906 -13.84 35.41 13.39
CA ARG A 906 -13.17 34.74 14.51
C ARG A 906 -11.68 34.61 14.26
N LEU A 907 -10.88 35.07 15.24
CA LEU A 907 -9.44 34.99 15.28
C LEU A 907 -9.01 33.89 16.27
N ARG A 908 -8.61 32.75 15.76
CA ARG A 908 -8.14 31.65 16.61
C ARG A 908 -6.72 31.97 17.12
N THR A 909 -6.45 31.79 18.43
CA THR A 909 -5.11 31.94 19.01
C THR A 909 -4.12 30.88 18.51
N THR A 910 -4.57 29.87 17.77
CA THR A 910 -3.78 28.84 17.09
C THR A 910 -3.55 29.12 15.60
N GLY A 911 -4.20 30.16 15.06
CA GLY A 911 -4.10 30.56 13.67
C GLY A 911 -2.84 31.33 13.31
N SER A 912 -2.84 31.96 12.13
CA SER A 912 -1.72 32.75 11.61
C SER A 912 -2.20 33.87 10.69
N ASN A 913 -1.33 34.83 10.41
CA ASN A 913 -1.59 35.94 9.48
C ASN A 913 -2.84 36.75 9.82
N GLU A 914 -3.11 36.97 11.11
CA GLU A 914 -4.36 37.57 11.63
C GLU A 914 -4.59 38.97 11.02
N ALA A 915 -3.56 39.82 10.93
CA ALA A 915 -3.68 41.15 10.33
C ALA A 915 -4.12 41.09 8.85
N ALA A 916 -3.59 40.16 8.06
CA ALA A 916 -3.99 39.97 6.68
C ALA A 916 -5.41 39.39 6.57
N ARG A 917 -5.83 38.53 7.50
CA ARG A 917 -7.20 37.99 7.58
C ARG A 917 -8.19 39.12 7.89
N VAL A 918 -7.85 40.00 8.84
CA VAL A 918 -8.67 41.15 9.18
C VAL A 918 -8.83 42.09 7.98
N ARG A 919 -7.75 42.44 7.27
CA ARG A 919 -7.84 43.28 6.07
C ARG A 919 -8.76 42.67 5.01
N ARG A 920 -8.56 41.39 4.64
CA ARG A 920 -9.42 40.69 3.69
C ARG A 920 -10.89 40.65 4.14
N PHE A 921 -11.14 40.57 5.43
CA PHE A 921 -12.49 40.61 5.96
C PHE A 921 -13.11 42.00 5.84
N LEU A 922 -12.36 43.06 6.23
CA LEU A 922 -12.81 44.44 6.13
C LEU A 922 -13.02 44.91 4.68
N ASP A 923 -12.20 44.43 3.72
CA ASP A 923 -12.33 44.71 2.30
C ASP A 923 -13.61 44.14 1.67
N ARG A 924 -14.26 43.20 2.31
CA ARG A 924 -15.54 42.59 1.87
C ARG A 924 -16.77 43.25 2.48
N LEU A 925 -16.56 44.08 3.47
CA LEU A 925 -17.69 44.76 4.10
C LEU A 925 -18.24 45.84 3.16
N PRO A 926 -19.59 46.01 3.11
CA PRO A 926 -20.24 46.94 2.20
C PRO A 926 -19.89 48.43 2.46
#